data_910a9a014e273aed788fd1cbe002e24c
#
_entry.id   910a9a014e273aed788fd1cbe002e24c
#
_cell.length_a   1.000
_cell.length_b   1.000
_cell.length_c   1.000
_cell.angle_alpha   90.00
_cell.angle_beta   90.00
_cell.angle_gamma   90.00
#
_symmetry.space_group_name_H-M   'P 1'
#
loop_
_entity.id
_entity.type
_entity.pdbx_description
1 polymer ?
#
loop_
_entity_poly.entity_id
_entity_poly.type
_entity_poly.pdbx_seq_one_letter_code
_entity_poly.pdbx_strand_id
1 'polypeptide(L)'
;LADPSNAYNAQHIYVLGSLAEVKSVVLMVDLDHPDSLIVPLFTGCFDIVSGSSKASTGEEVAKNVEFDMTRVLVTVIDESPVLAPEVVDIIVAQFLRVDPRVMDTSNRKGKRPDAQVDSKQDTLLLKDYPAAYNMAKAICQACPERMTSHISQYFNNVIIDASVPAGQTNGSKHGARKPNLDDSDEEGEDIKELSKAHRLIRELWRACPEVLQNVIPQIEAELSAESVSLRLLATQTIGDLAAGIGVAGPPPSPPMDPAAYPPVALVDYDNTIPQPNVLLTPVSPKPFSQVHNSAYEAFLSRRLDKTPSVRAAWATVVGRILLTSAGGSGLHENEEQGLVRHLASMLRDVDEKVRAAAVDTVGQFGLSQIVHKLGVDGGCSTPDSLLAILAERVKDRKPHVRERAMKILARMWAVAAGDIEQNTEPVVSLLRDAPSKIFDAFYTNDQEIHVLIDRVLFETLLPLSYPPIKAKLSRGNSSQSQKQKDSQASEPEQETDVDKIRVRRILTLLRGLDEKARRVFFVMLARQLSMRSAVNLYLEACEKYNGGVFDKDEEQIKAQLSKIVDSLSKTFPDAARASADLWKFAKVHDRRSYQLIRFTMAAVSDYRTVVKATRELQRRVQTANNSPLLETLNPLVYRCGSLIFNRSHIPAIMSLSRTDENGLANAAQEMLKQISSQNPEVLEAQVQEMCKDLEAQAPKASSAGDTSAEDILKACSGFAKKLPAKLPKERKFFQALTNYALYSSSPHAAKHAVSILMATADKKEMYAKDLVQKCVKKWTYGSDRFLTRLAALSQLNLLAPREADEESD
;
A
#
# COMPACT_ATOMS: atom_id res chain seq x y z
N LEU A 1 15.11 54.69 3.06
CA LEU A 1 14.39 53.46 3.44
C LEU A 1 13.79 52.71 2.22
N ALA A 2 13.58 53.43 1.09
CA ALA A 2 13.02 52.84 -0.13
C ALA A 2 14.05 52.24 -1.10
N ASP A 3 15.36 52.34 -0.84
CA ASP A 3 16.41 51.81 -1.70
C ASP A 3 16.84 50.42 -1.22
N PRO A 4 16.51 49.33 -1.95
CA PRO A 4 16.88 47.93 -1.59
C PRO A 4 18.38 47.71 -1.46
N SER A 5 19.22 48.52 -2.14
CA SER A 5 20.68 48.41 -2.08
C SER A 5 21.28 48.81 -0.72
N ASN A 6 20.56 49.61 0.06
CA ASN A 6 20.97 50.06 1.38
C ASN A 6 20.32 49.28 2.52
N ALA A 7 19.55 48.27 2.22
CA ALA A 7 18.69 47.53 3.20
C ALA A 7 19.46 46.69 4.24
N TYR A 8 20.78 46.62 4.16
CA TYR A 8 21.57 45.73 5.03
C TYR A 8 22.33 46.48 6.14
N ASN A 9 22.10 47.80 6.31
CA ASN A 9 22.77 48.53 7.35
C ASN A 9 21.98 48.44 8.68
N ALA A 10 22.60 47.87 9.72
CA ALA A 10 22.01 47.74 11.06
C ALA A 10 21.48 49.07 11.63
N GLN A 11 22.04 50.20 11.20
CA GLN A 11 21.57 51.53 11.58
C GLN A 11 20.17 51.87 11.05
N HIS A 12 19.80 51.41 9.84
CA HIS A 12 18.45 51.61 9.28
C HIS A 12 17.37 50.84 10.08
N ILE A 13 17.75 49.69 10.62
CA ILE A 13 16.87 48.86 11.47
C ILE A 13 16.57 49.52 12.81
N TYR A 14 17.60 50.16 13.39
CA TYR A 14 17.44 50.95 14.60
C TYR A 14 16.54 52.19 14.41
N VAL A 15 16.63 52.83 13.25
CA VAL A 15 15.75 53.95 12.91
C VAL A 15 14.30 53.52 12.81
N LEU A 16 14.02 52.35 12.23
CA LEU A 16 12.64 51.81 12.17
C LEU A 16 12.11 51.46 13.53
N GLY A 17 12.91 50.87 14.43
CA GLY A 17 12.53 50.59 15.83
C GLY A 17 12.24 51.89 16.61
N SER A 18 13.06 52.93 16.40
CA SER A 18 12.88 54.22 17.06
C SER A 18 11.67 55.00 16.54
N LEU A 19 11.29 54.81 15.25
CA LEU A 19 10.07 55.42 14.68
C LEU A 19 8.78 54.80 15.28
N ALA A 20 8.82 53.55 15.72
CA ALA A 20 7.70 52.94 16.45
C ALA A 20 7.40 53.55 17.80
N GLU A 21 8.41 54.17 18.45
CA GLU A 21 8.24 54.88 19.72
C GLU A 21 7.76 56.32 19.52
N VAL A 22 7.90 56.87 18.33
CA VAL A 22 7.47 58.23 17.98
C VAL A 22 6.21 58.20 17.14
N LYS A 23 5.10 57.78 17.77
CA LYS A 23 3.78 57.59 17.15
C LYS A 23 3.30 58.77 16.33
N SER A 24 3.62 60.00 16.74
CA SER A 24 3.13 61.23 16.11
C SER A 24 3.85 61.63 14.82
N VAL A 25 5.06 61.09 14.53
CA VAL A 25 5.87 61.57 13.39
C VAL A 25 5.45 60.90 12.09
N VAL A 26 5.12 59.61 12.10
CA VAL A 26 4.74 58.88 10.88
C VAL A 26 3.36 59.28 10.37
N LEU A 27 2.43 59.71 11.30
CA LEU A 27 1.09 60.10 10.95
C LEU A 27 0.96 61.60 10.59
N MET A 28 1.98 62.42 10.90
CA MET A 28 1.96 63.85 10.56
C MET A 28 2.51 64.18 9.18
N VAL A 29 3.13 63.23 8.49
CA VAL A 29 3.93 63.58 7.30
C VAL A 29 3.09 63.71 6.03
N ASP A 30 1.92 63.04 5.89
CA ASP A 30 1.05 63.23 4.75
C ASP A 30 -0.40 62.81 5.03
N LEU A 31 -1.20 63.73 5.55
CA LEU A 31 -2.65 63.51 5.79
C LEU A 31 -3.45 63.53 4.50
N ASP A 32 -2.93 64.07 3.41
CA ASP A 32 -3.63 64.22 2.14
C ASP A 32 -3.37 63.03 1.19
N HIS A 33 -2.21 62.34 1.35
CA HIS A 33 -1.86 61.16 0.56
C HIS A 33 -1.13 60.07 1.36
N PRO A 34 -1.82 59.38 2.27
CA PRO A 34 -1.19 58.37 3.16
C PRO A 34 -0.58 57.21 2.36
N ASP A 35 -1.07 56.93 1.20
CA ASP A 35 -0.62 55.81 0.34
C ASP A 35 0.80 56.00 -0.17
N SER A 36 1.22 57.27 -0.35
CA SER A 36 2.56 57.59 -0.85
C SER A 36 3.70 57.19 0.07
N LEU A 37 3.39 57.09 1.39
CA LEU A 37 4.38 56.73 2.42
C LEU A 37 4.16 55.34 2.99
N ILE A 38 2.92 54.96 3.25
CA ILE A 38 2.55 53.72 3.94
C ILE A 38 2.83 52.50 3.06
N VAL A 39 2.44 52.51 1.78
CA VAL A 39 2.67 51.40 0.84
C VAL A 39 4.17 51.11 0.66
N PRO A 40 5.05 52.10 0.39
CA PRO A 40 6.52 51.87 0.35
C PRO A 40 7.11 51.36 1.66
N LEU A 41 6.58 51.79 2.81
CA LEU A 41 7.03 51.31 4.11
C LEU A 41 6.77 49.83 4.30
N PHE A 42 5.54 49.34 4.00
CA PHE A 42 5.20 47.95 4.09
C PHE A 42 6.03 47.11 3.08
N THR A 43 6.12 47.55 1.84
CA THR A 43 6.93 46.88 0.81
C THR A 43 8.38 46.73 1.25
N GLY A 44 9.00 47.85 1.70
CA GLY A 44 10.38 47.88 2.18
C GLY A 44 10.62 46.96 3.38
N CYS A 45 9.72 46.93 4.36
CA CYS A 45 9.85 46.06 5.53
C CYS A 45 9.81 44.59 5.14
N PHE A 46 8.89 44.17 4.28
CA PHE A 46 8.79 42.80 3.83
C PHE A 46 9.97 42.39 2.91
N ASP A 47 10.49 43.27 2.08
CA ASP A 47 11.65 43.04 1.26
C ASP A 47 12.94 42.86 2.09
N ILE A 48 13.12 43.69 3.12
CA ILE A 48 14.25 43.57 4.06
C ILE A 48 14.21 42.20 4.76
N VAL A 49 13.08 41.84 5.32
CA VAL A 49 12.92 40.58 6.06
C VAL A 49 13.09 39.35 5.16
N SER A 50 12.58 39.43 3.92
CA SER A 50 12.78 38.38 2.92
C SER A 50 14.24 38.26 2.47
N GLY A 51 14.98 39.38 2.39
CA GLY A 51 16.39 39.43 2.04
C GLY A 51 17.32 38.93 3.15
N SER A 52 17.02 39.25 4.41
CA SER A 52 17.83 38.85 5.57
C SER A 52 17.86 37.32 5.82
N SER A 53 16.86 36.61 5.39
CA SER A 53 16.83 35.13 5.48
C SER A 53 17.88 34.44 4.57
N LYS A 54 18.48 35.17 3.64
CA LYS A 54 19.52 34.66 2.71
C LYS A 54 20.96 34.93 3.17
N ALA A 55 21.14 35.83 4.13
CA ALA A 55 22.47 36.17 4.64
C ALA A 55 22.73 35.34 5.93
N SER A 56 23.86 34.69 6.01
CA SER A 56 24.35 33.87 7.13
C SER A 56 24.71 34.69 8.41
N THR A 57 24.05 35.81 8.63
CA THR A 57 24.20 36.64 9.85
C THR A 57 23.28 36.09 10.91
N GLY A 58 23.83 35.89 12.11
CA GLY A 58 23.32 35.13 13.21
C GLY A 58 21.81 35.21 13.45
N GLU A 59 21.24 34.09 13.74
CA GLU A 59 19.81 33.81 13.94
C GLU A 59 19.12 34.76 14.94
N GLU A 60 19.87 35.31 15.84
CA GLU A 60 19.41 36.25 16.88
C GLU A 60 19.17 37.69 16.38
N VAL A 61 19.99 38.15 15.43
CA VAL A 61 19.83 39.47 14.81
C VAL A 61 18.62 39.49 13.87
N ALA A 62 18.37 38.39 13.14
CA ALA A 62 17.22 38.29 12.26
C ALA A 62 15.89 38.30 13.03
N LYS A 63 15.81 37.67 14.22
CA LYS A 63 14.59 37.67 15.06
C LYS A 63 14.25 39.03 15.63
N ASN A 64 15.25 39.80 16.04
CA ASN A 64 15.04 41.16 16.56
C ASN A 64 14.52 42.11 15.49
N VAL A 65 15.05 41.98 14.25
CA VAL A 65 14.61 42.79 13.11
C VAL A 65 13.14 42.47 12.73
N GLU A 66 12.79 41.21 12.67
CA GLU A 66 11.43 40.79 12.42
C GLU A 66 10.46 41.34 13.48
N PHE A 67 10.83 41.26 14.75
CA PHE A 67 10.01 41.74 15.84
C PHE A 67 9.83 43.26 15.81
N ASP A 68 10.91 44.02 15.61
CA ASP A 68 10.85 45.48 15.58
C ASP A 68 10.05 45.99 14.38
N MET A 69 10.23 45.38 13.19
CA MET A 69 9.47 45.73 11.99
C MET A 69 7.98 45.42 12.20
N THR A 70 7.65 44.25 12.76
CA THR A 70 6.26 43.89 13.06
C THR A 70 5.63 44.92 13.96
N ARG A 71 6.30 45.35 15.03
CA ARG A 71 5.82 46.36 15.97
C ARG A 71 5.53 47.69 15.30
N VAL A 72 6.42 48.13 14.39
CA VAL A 72 6.21 49.34 13.60
C VAL A 72 4.97 49.23 12.71
N LEU A 73 4.85 48.15 11.93
CA LEU A 73 3.74 47.97 11.01
C LEU A 73 2.39 47.83 11.73
N VAL A 74 2.35 47.12 12.86
CA VAL A 74 1.16 47.02 13.72
C VAL A 74 0.74 48.39 14.23
N THR A 75 1.69 49.20 14.70
CA THR A 75 1.39 50.58 15.16
C THR A 75 0.83 51.42 14.03
N VAL A 76 1.38 51.34 12.84
CA VAL A 76 0.87 52.08 11.68
C VAL A 76 -0.57 51.67 11.32
N ILE A 77 -0.88 50.36 11.35
CA ILE A 77 -2.23 49.87 11.09
C ILE A 77 -3.22 50.35 12.15
N ASP A 78 -2.81 50.30 13.42
CA ASP A 78 -3.68 50.67 14.54
C ASP A 78 -4.02 52.14 14.54
N GLU A 79 -3.05 52.97 14.26
CA GLU A 79 -3.21 54.45 14.28
C GLU A 79 -3.77 55.02 12.95
N SER A 80 -3.69 54.28 11.82
CA SER A 80 -4.21 54.76 10.53
C SER A 80 -5.74 54.71 10.48
N PRO A 81 -6.43 55.83 10.20
CA PRO A 81 -7.90 55.86 10.16
C PRO A 81 -8.45 55.01 8.99
N VAL A 82 -7.74 54.98 7.87
CA VAL A 82 -8.07 54.18 6.67
C VAL A 82 -6.81 53.49 6.23
N LEU A 83 -6.91 52.20 5.96
CA LEU A 83 -5.80 51.39 5.38
C LEU A 83 -5.99 51.27 3.88
N ALA A 84 -4.93 51.64 3.14
CA ALA A 84 -4.94 51.48 1.68
C ALA A 84 -5.08 50.00 1.25
N PRO A 85 -5.89 49.68 0.22
CA PRO A 85 -6.04 48.30 -0.26
C PRO A 85 -4.72 47.65 -0.63
N GLU A 86 -3.78 48.39 -1.19
CA GLU A 86 -2.45 47.94 -1.59
C GLU A 86 -1.63 47.43 -0.40
N VAL A 87 -1.83 47.98 0.78
CA VAL A 87 -1.18 47.47 2.03
C VAL A 87 -1.72 46.08 2.38
N VAL A 88 -3.02 45.88 2.25
CA VAL A 88 -3.64 44.57 2.47
C VAL A 88 -3.11 43.56 1.46
N ASP A 89 -2.99 43.92 0.18
CA ASP A 89 -2.44 43.09 -0.89
C ASP A 89 -0.99 42.69 -0.59
N ILE A 90 -0.15 43.62 -0.08
CA ILE A 90 1.24 43.31 0.30
C ILE A 90 1.28 42.28 1.44
N ILE A 91 0.44 42.44 2.50
CA ILE A 91 0.39 41.53 3.64
C ILE A 91 -0.11 40.16 3.16
N VAL A 92 -1.17 40.11 2.39
CA VAL A 92 -1.80 38.91 1.86
C VAL A 92 -0.86 38.17 0.91
N ALA A 93 -0.08 38.88 0.09
CA ALA A 93 0.90 38.28 -0.82
C ALA A 93 1.96 37.44 -0.09
N GLN A 94 2.27 37.76 1.19
CA GLN A 94 3.27 36.99 1.93
C GLN A 94 2.79 35.56 2.23
N PHE A 95 1.50 35.34 2.36
CA PHE A 95 0.93 34.00 2.56
C PHE A 95 0.93 33.13 1.28
N LEU A 96 1.02 33.76 0.11
CA LEU A 96 1.06 33.08 -1.21
C LEU A 96 2.47 32.98 -1.81
N ARG A 97 3.48 33.58 -1.19
CA ARG A 97 4.83 33.67 -1.73
C ARG A 97 5.47 32.28 -1.82
N VAL A 98 5.79 31.85 -3.05
CA VAL A 98 6.44 30.56 -3.35
C VAL A 98 7.86 30.82 -3.83
N ASP A 99 8.84 30.00 -3.42
CA ASP A 99 10.21 30.08 -3.94
C ASP A 99 10.19 29.88 -5.48
N PRO A 100 10.71 30.83 -6.28
CA PRO A 100 10.79 30.71 -7.72
C PRO A 100 11.49 29.42 -8.20
N ARG A 101 12.38 28.85 -7.38
CA ARG A 101 13.08 27.58 -7.68
C ARG A 101 12.17 26.36 -7.69
N VAL A 102 11.03 26.43 -7.02
CA VAL A 102 10.01 25.36 -7.02
C VAL A 102 9.12 25.44 -8.26
N MET A 103 8.98 26.63 -8.85
CA MET A 103 8.18 26.86 -10.07
C MET A 103 8.86 26.29 -11.34
N ASP A 104 10.18 26.23 -11.41
CA ASP A 104 10.92 25.72 -12.59
C ASP A 104 10.76 24.20 -12.82
N THR A 105 10.30 23.44 -11.83
CA THR A 105 10.03 22.02 -11.99
C THR A 105 8.70 21.72 -12.71
N SER A 106 7.81 22.71 -12.82
CA SER A 106 6.51 22.59 -13.50
C SER A 106 6.60 22.69 -15.03
N ASN A 107 7.71 23.22 -15.58
CA ASN A 107 7.93 23.38 -17.02
C ASN A 107 8.49 22.15 -17.75
N ARG A 108 8.64 20.99 -17.08
CA ARG A 108 8.93 19.73 -17.77
C ARG A 108 7.65 19.16 -18.37
N LYS A 109 7.50 19.40 -19.68
CA LYS A 109 6.45 18.92 -20.56
C LYS A 109 6.05 17.47 -20.23
N GLY A 110 4.79 17.24 -19.86
CA GLY A 110 4.13 15.96 -20.07
C GLY A 110 3.67 15.13 -18.87
N LYS A 111 3.52 15.68 -17.65
CA LYS A 111 2.76 14.98 -16.59
C LYS A 111 1.65 15.89 -16.04
N ARG A 112 0.43 15.37 -16.08
CA ARG A 112 -0.71 15.97 -15.36
C ARG A 112 -0.32 16.13 -13.89
N PRO A 113 -0.62 17.26 -13.23
CA PRO A 113 -0.37 17.42 -11.81
C PRO A 113 -1.29 16.46 -11.04
N ASP A 114 -0.69 15.47 -10.41
CA ASP A 114 -1.39 14.66 -9.42
C ASP A 114 -1.70 15.53 -8.19
N ALA A 115 -2.89 15.35 -7.62
CA ALA A 115 -3.35 16.06 -6.40
C ALA A 115 -2.38 15.92 -5.20
N GLN A 116 -1.40 15.03 -5.28
CA GLN A 116 -0.32 14.85 -4.30
C GLN A 116 0.74 15.98 -4.32
N VAL A 117 0.77 16.82 -5.38
CA VAL A 117 1.75 17.92 -5.51
C VAL A 117 1.35 19.08 -4.61
N ASP A 118 0.06 19.32 -4.40
CA ASP A 118 -0.42 20.45 -3.58
C ASP A 118 -0.02 20.30 -2.10
N SER A 119 -0.11 19.11 -1.53
CA SER A 119 0.26 18.89 -0.12
C SER A 119 1.77 19.03 0.13
N LYS A 120 2.61 18.71 -0.88
CA LYS A 120 4.06 18.92 -0.80
C LYS A 120 4.47 20.38 -0.99
N GLN A 121 3.75 21.13 -1.84
CA GLN A 121 3.96 22.57 -2.01
C GLN A 121 3.60 23.32 -0.74
N ASP A 122 2.49 22.98 -0.08
CA ASP A 122 2.07 23.61 1.17
C ASP A 122 3.09 23.43 2.31
N THR A 123 3.77 22.28 2.33
CA THR A 123 4.83 22.00 3.32
C THR A 123 6.12 22.75 3.01
N LEU A 124 6.42 23.00 1.73
CA LEU A 124 7.62 23.72 1.30
C LEU A 124 7.51 25.23 1.56
N LEU A 125 6.32 25.82 1.40
CA LEU A 125 6.05 27.22 1.68
C LEU A 125 6.43 27.64 3.12
N LEU A 126 6.16 26.77 4.08
CA LEU A 126 6.48 27.02 5.49
C LEU A 126 7.97 26.99 5.82
N LYS A 127 8.77 26.33 4.97
CA LYS A 127 10.23 26.21 5.18
C LYS A 127 11.03 27.35 4.55
N ASP A 128 10.56 27.90 3.44
CA ASP A 128 11.39 28.78 2.61
C ASP A 128 11.25 30.28 2.92
N TYR A 129 10.15 30.71 3.57
CA TYR A 129 9.91 32.14 3.93
C TYR A 129 9.39 32.35 5.34
N PRO A 130 10.08 31.84 6.36
CA PRO A 130 9.52 31.90 7.73
C PRO A 130 9.37 33.32 8.26
N ALA A 131 10.29 34.22 7.95
CA ALA A 131 10.31 35.57 8.53
C ALA A 131 9.19 36.44 7.97
N ALA A 132 9.02 36.56 6.66
CA ALA A 132 7.94 37.37 6.06
C ALA A 132 6.55 36.81 6.40
N TYR A 133 6.40 35.48 6.38
CA TYR A 133 5.18 34.79 6.81
C TYR A 133 4.86 35.07 8.29
N ASN A 134 5.84 34.93 9.17
CA ASN A 134 5.67 35.19 10.61
C ASN A 134 5.28 36.63 10.89
N MET A 135 5.89 37.59 10.17
CA MET A 135 5.57 39.00 10.29
C MET A 135 4.13 39.29 9.83
N ALA A 136 3.70 38.78 8.69
CA ALA A 136 2.33 38.90 8.21
C ALA A 136 1.32 38.27 9.19
N LYS A 137 1.64 37.06 9.71
CA LYS A 137 0.86 36.39 10.75
C LYS A 137 0.73 37.26 12.03
N ALA A 138 1.84 37.76 12.51
CA ALA A 138 1.84 38.57 13.72
C ALA A 138 1.04 39.90 13.56
N ILE A 139 1.08 40.50 12.37
CA ILE A 139 0.25 41.67 12.05
C ILE A 139 -1.25 41.32 12.12
N CYS A 140 -1.65 40.21 11.43
CA CYS A 140 -3.04 39.76 11.46
C CYS A 140 -3.53 39.39 12.87
N GLN A 141 -2.65 38.81 13.71
CA GLN A 141 -2.99 38.48 15.11
C GLN A 141 -3.07 39.71 16.03
N ALA A 142 -2.28 40.73 15.76
CA ALA A 142 -2.28 41.96 16.59
C ALA A 142 -3.48 42.88 16.27
N CYS A 143 -3.92 42.93 15.00
CA CYS A 143 -5.02 43.79 14.55
C CYS A 143 -6.14 43.01 13.86
N PRO A 144 -6.74 41.98 14.52
CA PRO A 144 -7.66 41.04 13.84
C PRO A 144 -8.93 41.76 13.35
N GLU A 145 -9.51 42.65 14.10
CA GLU A 145 -10.77 43.33 13.75
C GLU A 145 -10.61 44.15 12.47
N ARG A 146 -9.52 44.93 12.38
CA ARG A 146 -9.23 45.71 11.17
C ARG A 146 -8.94 44.85 9.98
N MET A 147 -8.08 43.84 10.14
CA MET A 147 -7.72 42.94 9.07
C MET A 147 -8.91 42.11 8.56
N THR A 148 -9.83 41.70 9.43
CA THR A 148 -11.06 40.97 9.05
C THR A 148 -11.90 41.78 8.04
N SER A 149 -12.07 43.06 8.25
CA SER A 149 -12.86 43.91 7.34
C SER A 149 -12.21 44.02 5.95
N HIS A 150 -10.91 44.29 5.92
CA HIS A 150 -10.16 44.45 4.65
C HIS A 150 -9.96 43.13 3.91
N ILE A 151 -9.68 42.04 4.60
CA ILE A 151 -9.56 40.71 4.01
C ILE A 151 -10.92 40.26 3.45
N SER A 152 -12.02 40.51 4.15
CA SER A 152 -13.36 40.25 3.63
C SER A 152 -13.65 41.03 2.35
N GLN A 153 -13.27 42.30 2.29
CA GLN A 153 -13.43 43.12 1.09
C GLN A 153 -12.57 42.62 -0.07
N TYR A 154 -11.32 42.21 0.18
CA TYR A 154 -10.44 41.61 -0.81
C TYR A 154 -11.08 40.36 -1.44
N PHE A 155 -11.55 39.42 -0.64
CA PHE A 155 -12.20 38.22 -1.15
C PHE A 155 -13.53 38.49 -1.85
N ASN A 156 -14.33 39.44 -1.35
CA ASN A 156 -15.55 39.87 -2.02
C ASN A 156 -15.27 40.32 -3.46
N ASN A 157 -14.25 41.16 -3.66
CA ASN A 157 -13.91 41.63 -4.99
C ASN A 157 -13.48 40.46 -5.90
N VAL A 158 -12.58 39.58 -5.41
CA VAL A 158 -12.10 38.42 -6.20
C VAL A 158 -13.21 37.43 -6.53
N ILE A 159 -14.12 37.16 -5.58
CA ILE A 159 -15.23 36.21 -5.77
C ILE A 159 -16.30 36.81 -6.69
N ILE A 160 -16.61 38.12 -6.57
CA ILE A 160 -17.56 38.79 -7.42
C ILE A 160 -17.06 38.84 -8.87
N ASP A 161 -15.77 39.21 -9.07
CA ASP A 161 -15.19 39.28 -10.40
C ASP A 161 -15.18 37.91 -11.10
N ALA A 162 -14.91 36.82 -10.36
CA ALA A 162 -14.96 35.45 -10.85
C ALA A 162 -16.41 34.91 -11.03
N SER A 163 -17.40 35.51 -10.42
CA SER A 163 -18.81 35.06 -10.45
C SER A 163 -19.63 35.68 -11.55
N VAL A 164 -19.16 36.78 -12.14
CA VAL A 164 -19.88 37.49 -13.21
C VAL A 164 -19.65 36.75 -14.53
N PRO A 165 -20.71 36.17 -15.16
CA PRO A 165 -20.59 35.59 -16.49
C PRO A 165 -20.07 36.66 -17.46
N ALA A 166 -19.09 36.33 -18.29
CA ALA A 166 -18.45 37.23 -19.30
C ALA A 166 -19.37 37.86 -20.33
N GLY A 167 -20.68 37.97 -20.06
CA GLY A 167 -21.72 38.50 -20.91
C GLY A 167 -22.45 39.72 -20.38
N GLN A 168 -22.21 40.26 -19.17
CA GLN A 168 -22.94 41.39 -18.59
C GLN A 168 -22.04 42.51 -18.06
N THR A 169 -21.09 42.99 -18.81
CA THR A 169 -20.50 44.30 -18.55
C THR A 169 -21.26 45.38 -19.29
N ASN A 170 -22.16 46.05 -18.55
CA ASN A 170 -22.84 47.27 -19.01
C ASN A 170 -21.81 48.37 -19.26
N GLY A 171 -21.60 48.66 -20.55
CA GLY A 171 -21.37 49.99 -21.02
C GLY A 171 -20.03 50.69 -20.83
N SER A 172 -19.06 50.47 -21.71
CA SER A 172 -18.41 51.56 -22.42
C SER A 172 -17.82 51.08 -23.75
N LYS A 173 -18.13 51.92 -24.74
CA LYS A 173 -17.82 51.77 -26.15
C LYS A 173 -16.36 51.50 -26.44
N HIS A 174 -16.01 50.49 -27.19
CA HIS A 174 -15.28 50.62 -28.46
C HIS A 174 -15.07 49.27 -29.14
N GLY A 175 -15.51 49.21 -30.43
CA GLY A 175 -14.90 48.33 -31.42
C GLY A 175 -15.48 46.93 -31.56
N ALA A 176 -16.38 46.74 -32.50
CA ALA A 176 -16.84 45.45 -32.99
C ALA A 176 -15.68 44.50 -33.31
N ARG A 177 -15.51 43.43 -32.53
CA ARG A 177 -14.74 42.24 -32.91
C ARG A 177 -15.68 41.06 -33.09
N LYS A 178 -15.47 40.39 -34.22
CA LYS A 178 -16.21 39.16 -34.56
C LYS A 178 -15.92 38.05 -33.49
N PRO A 179 -16.91 37.17 -33.20
CA PRO A 179 -16.66 36.06 -32.28
C PRO A 179 -15.65 35.12 -32.92
N ASN A 180 -14.45 35.05 -32.32
CA ASN A 180 -13.49 33.98 -32.56
C ASN A 180 -13.76 32.83 -31.57
N LEU A 181 -13.64 31.63 -32.08
CA LEU A 181 -13.86 30.33 -31.42
C LEU A 181 -12.80 29.97 -30.38
N ASP A 182 -12.45 30.86 -29.45
CA ASP A 182 -11.45 30.60 -28.40
C ASP A 182 -11.93 31.01 -26.99
N ASP A 183 -13.25 30.81 -26.71
CA ASP A 183 -13.82 31.05 -25.37
C ASP A 183 -13.35 30.03 -24.26
N SER A 184 -12.48 29.10 -24.60
CA SER A 184 -12.01 28.10 -23.62
C SER A 184 -10.85 28.61 -22.72
N ASP A 185 -10.18 29.67 -23.12
CA ASP A 185 -9.00 30.18 -22.37
C ASP A 185 -9.40 31.21 -21.28
N GLU A 186 -10.49 31.98 -21.47
CA GLU A 186 -10.96 32.94 -20.46
C GLU A 186 -11.60 32.26 -19.24
N GLU A 187 -12.45 31.23 -19.43
CA GLU A 187 -12.94 30.39 -18.30
C GLU A 187 -11.82 29.72 -17.52
N GLY A 188 -10.68 29.44 -18.17
CA GLY A 188 -9.49 28.85 -17.55
C GLY A 188 -8.72 29.81 -16.66
N GLU A 189 -8.75 31.12 -16.93
CA GLU A 189 -8.08 32.13 -16.13
C GLU A 189 -8.87 32.52 -14.88
N ASP A 190 -10.19 32.69 -14.98
CA ASP A 190 -11.06 32.97 -13.84
C ASP A 190 -11.02 31.85 -12.81
N ILE A 191 -10.99 30.58 -13.23
CA ILE A 191 -10.84 29.43 -12.34
C ILE A 191 -9.47 29.41 -11.64
N LYS A 192 -8.40 29.88 -12.30
CA LYS A 192 -7.08 29.95 -11.70
C LYS A 192 -7.00 31.04 -10.62
N GLU A 193 -7.58 32.21 -10.88
CA GLU A 193 -7.63 33.28 -9.87
C GLU A 193 -8.47 32.88 -8.67
N LEU A 194 -9.63 32.24 -8.89
CA LEU A 194 -10.45 31.70 -7.83
C LEU A 194 -9.72 30.62 -7.02
N SER A 195 -8.96 29.74 -7.68
CA SER A 195 -8.10 28.74 -7.01
C SER A 195 -7.04 29.40 -6.14
N LYS A 196 -6.45 30.53 -6.56
CA LYS A 196 -5.51 31.29 -5.72
C LYS A 196 -6.19 31.89 -4.50
N ALA A 197 -7.40 32.45 -4.66
CA ALA A 197 -8.18 32.96 -3.54
C ALA A 197 -8.48 31.88 -2.51
N HIS A 198 -8.95 30.73 -2.92
CA HIS A 198 -9.20 29.58 -2.04
C HIS A 198 -7.93 29.04 -1.38
N ARG A 199 -6.81 29.07 -2.07
CA ARG A 199 -5.51 28.73 -1.47
C ARG A 199 -5.14 29.73 -0.41
N LEU A 200 -5.31 31.03 -0.65
CA LEU A 200 -5.07 32.09 0.33
C LEU A 200 -5.95 31.92 1.58
N ILE A 201 -7.23 31.58 1.41
CA ILE A 201 -8.12 31.31 2.53
C ILE A 201 -7.57 30.19 3.44
N ARG A 202 -7.05 29.10 2.87
CA ARG A 202 -6.43 28.02 3.64
C ARG A 202 -5.18 28.50 4.38
N GLU A 203 -4.34 29.31 3.75
CA GLU A 203 -3.14 29.86 4.38
C GLU A 203 -3.48 30.85 5.53
N LEU A 204 -4.48 31.71 5.33
CA LEU A 204 -4.97 32.61 6.39
C LEU A 204 -5.61 31.84 7.55
N TRP A 205 -6.37 30.75 7.25
CA TRP A 205 -6.89 29.89 8.30
C TRP A 205 -5.78 29.28 9.15
N ARG A 206 -4.69 28.88 8.49
CA ARG A 206 -3.50 28.37 9.17
C ARG A 206 -2.82 29.42 10.05
N ALA A 207 -2.74 30.65 9.56
CA ALA A 207 -2.02 31.74 10.22
C ALA A 207 -2.84 32.42 11.30
N CYS A 208 -4.06 32.82 10.97
CA CYS A 208 -4.94 33.61 11.82
C CYS A 208 -6.41 33.36 11.43
N PRO A 209 -7.06 32.33 11.99
CA PRO A 209 -8.42 31.96 11.60
C PRO A 209 -9.45 33.06 11.89
N GLU A 210 -9.20 33.95 12.84
CA GLU A 210 -10.11 35.03 13.26
C GLU A 210 -10.41 36.02 12.13
N VAL A 211 -9.43 36.26 11.22
CA VAL A 211 -9.61 37.21 10.11
C VAL A 211 -10.56 36.72 9.02
N LEU A 212 -10.94 35.43 9.06
CA LEU A 212 -11.81 34.82 8.06
C LEU A 212 -13.29 34.75 8.49
N GLN A 213 -13.68 35.29 9.63
CA GLN A 213 -15.05 35.19 10.14
C GLN A 213 -16.11 35.64 9.12
N ASN A 214 -15.84 36.70 8.35
CA ASN A 214 -16.75 37.21 7.34
C ASN A 214 -16.58 36.55 5.97
N VAL A 215 -15.49 35.82 5.75
CA VAL A 215 -15.22 35.11 4.49
C VAL A 215 -15.90 33.74 4.47
N ILE A 216 -15.97 33.05 5.61
CA ILE A 216 -16.55 31.71 5.70
C ILE A 216 -18.01 31.64 5.19
N PRO A 217 -18.92 32.60 5.54
CA PRO A 217 -20.28 32.61 4.98
C PRO A 217 -20.31 32.76 3.45
N GLN A 218 -19.33 33.42 2.84
CA GLN A 218 -19.26 33.55 1.39
C GLN A 218 -18.93 32.20 0.74
N ILE A 219 -17.94 31.47 1.28
CA ILE A 219 -17.62 30.12 0.81
C ILE A 219 -18.80 29.16 1.04
N GLU A 220 -19.54 29.34 2.14
CA GLU A 220 -20.77 28.57 2.39
C GLU A 220 -21.80 28.78 1.27
N ALA A 221 -21.99 30.04 0.82
CA ALA A 221 -22.88 30.34 -0.31
C ALA A 221 -22.41 29.65 -1.60
N GLU A 222 -21.11 29.59 -1.86
CA GLU A 222 -20.55 28.89 -3.03
C GLU A 222 -20.85 27.39 -3.05
N LEU A 223 -21.01 26.75 -1.88
CA LEU A 223 -21.42 25.33 -1.84
C LEU A 223 -22.77 25.08 -2.52
N SER A 224 -23.59 26.09 -2.63
CA SER A 224 -24.92 26.03 -3.26
C SER A 224 -24.96 26.66 -4.64
N ALA A 225 -23.84 27.14 -5.18
CA ALA A 225 -23.74 27.77 -6.48
C ALA A 225 -24.14 26.82 -7.62
N GLU A 226 -24.62 27.37 -8.73
CA GLU A 226 -24.94 26.58 -9.93
C GLU A 226 -23.68 26.01 -10.58
N SER A 227 -22.56 26.76 -10.58
CA SER A 227 -21.28 26.34 -11.12
C SER A 227 -20.72 25.13 -10.34
N VAL A 228 -20.40 24.08 -11.10
CA VAL A 228 -19.79 22.85 -10.53
C VAL A 228 -18.39 23.15 -9.99
N SER A 229 -17.62 24.00 -10.66
CA SER A 229 -16.26 24.36 -10.27
C SER A 229 -16.24 25.10 -8.94
N LEU A 230 -17.19 26.03 -8.71
CA LEU A 230 -17.36 26.74 -7.44
C LEU A 230 -17.72 25.76 -6.32
N ARG A 231 -18.74 24.91 -6.51
CA ARG A 231 -19.12 23.92 -5.49
C ARG A 231 -17.98 22.96 -5.14
N LEU A 232 -17.22 22.53 -6.16
CA LEU A 232 -16.08 21.66 -5.99
C LEU A 232 -15.00 22.34 -5.13
N LEU A 233 -14.63 23.56 -5.48
CA LEU A 233 -13.57 24.34 -4.82
C LEU A 233 -13.98 24.70 -3.39
N ALA A 234 -15.22 25.15 -3.17
CA ALA A 234 -15.76 25.43 -1.85
C ALA A 234 -15.81 24.18 -0.97
N THR A 235 -16.22 23.01 -1.53
CA THR A 235 -16.23 21.73 -0.81
C THR A 235 -14.81 21.36 -0.35
N GLN A 236 -13.83 21.49 -1.22
CA GLN A 236 -12.43 21.21 -0.88
C GLN A 236 -11.92 22.18 0.18
N THR A 237 -12.21 23.46 0.05
CA THR A 237 -11.69 24.48 0.95
C THR A 237 -12.31 24.36 2.35
N ILE A 238 -13.63 24.31 2.50
CA ILE A 238 -14.27 24.13 3.80
C ILE A 238 -13.81 22.85 4.48
N GLY A 239 -13.70 21.77 3.71
CA GLY A 239 -13.21 20.53 4.26
C GLY A 239 -11.75 20.59 4.70
N ASP A 240 -10.88 21.32 3.98
CA ASP A 240 -9.49 21.54 4.38
C ASP A 240 -9.40 22.41 5.65
N LEU A 241 -10.27 23.40 5.77
CA LEU A 241 -10.38 24.19 7.01
C LEU A 241 -10.84 23.32 8.19
N ALA A 242 -11.84 22.49 7.99
CA ALA A 242 -12.32 21.54 9.00
C ALA A 242 -11.27 20.50 9.38
N ALA A 243 -10.48 20.03 8.41
CA ALA A 243 -9.37 19.14 8.65
C ALA A 243 -8.17 19.79 9.33
N GLY A 244 -8.16 21.13 9.46
CA GLY A 244 -7.03 21.88 10.00
C GLY A 244 -5.76 21.69 9.15
N ILE A 245 -5.91 21.53 7.82
CA ILE A 245 -4.77 21.36 6.92
C ILE A 245 -3.80 22.52 7.07
N GLY A 246 -2.56 22.17 7.33
CA GLY A 246 -1.52 23.10 7.65
C GLY A 246 -1.31 23.34 9.13
N VAL A 247 -2.25 22.98 9.98
CA VAL A 247 -2.10 23.02 11.43
C VAL A 247 -1.45 21.73 11.93
N ALA A 248 -1.95 20.59 11.47
CA ALA A 248 -1.42 19.28 11.85
C ALA A 248 -0.23 18.82 10.98
N GLY A 249 0.18 19.63 10.00
CA GLY A 249 1.13 19.21 8.98
C GLY A 249 0.48 18.29 7.93
N PRO A 250 1.24 17.84 6.93
CA PRO A 250 0.75 16.82 6.01
C PRO A 250 0.44 15.55 6.80
N PRO A 251 -0.63 14.83 6.44
CA PRO A 251 -0.90 13.55 7.05
C PRO A 251 0.38 12.68 6.92
N PRO A 252 0.77 11.98 7.99
CA PRO A 252 1.95 11.14 7.93
C PRO A 252 1.80 10.20 6.75
N SER A 253 2.84 10.10 5.92
CA SER A 253 2.87 9.11 4.83
C SER A 253 2.46 7.78 5.43
N PRO A 254 1.46 7.07 4.89
CA PRO A 254 1.00 5.85 5.50
C PRO A 254 2.20 4.88 5.53
N PRO A 255 2.73 4.53 6.71
CA PRO A 255 3.85 3.61 6.83
C PRO A 255 3.35 2.17 6.63
N MET A 256 2.53 1.96 5.60
CA MET A 256 1.92 0.68 5.29
C MET A 256 2.73 -0.03 4.20
N ASP A 257 4.00 -0.33 4.51
CA ASP A 257 4.82 -1.19 3.66
C ASP A 257 4.51 -2.67 3.96
N PRO A 258 3.88 -3.41 3.01
CA PRO A 258 3.61 -4.83 3.16
C PRO A 258 4.87 -5.69 3.35
N ALA A 259 6.04 -5.16 2.98
CA ALA A 259 7.33 -5.84 3.06
C ALA A 259 8.16 -5.43 4.28
N ALA A 260 7.65 -4.56 5.15
CA ALA A 260 8.35 -4.15 6.37
C ALA A 260 8.69 -5.36 7.26
N TYR A 261 9.93 -5.37 7.78
CA TYR A 261 10.38 -6.38 8.73
C TYR A 261 11.32 -5.73 9.77
N PRO A 262 11.08 -5.94 11.08
CA PRO A 262 9.94 -6.69 11.65
C PRO A 262 8.59 -6.09 11.24
N PRO A 263 7.50 -6.90 11.24
CA PRO A 263 6.15 -6.36 11.00
C PRO A 263 5.83 -5.26 12.01
N VAL A 264 5.13 -4.23 11.55
CA VAL A 264 4.70 -3.14 12.43
C VAL A 264 3.63 -3.68 13.37
N ALA A 265 3.82 -3.54 14.67
CA ALA A 265 2.80 -3.84 15.67
C ALA A 265 1.90 -2.63 15.92
N LEU A 266 0.66 -2.85 16.33
CA LEU A 266 -0.30 -1.79 16.63
C LEU A 266 0.25 -0.80 17.67
N VAL A 267 0.92 -1.32 18.71
CA VAL A 267 1.52 -0.51 19.78
C VAL A 267 2.68 0.36 19.29
N ASP A 268 3.52 -0.18 18.41
CA ASP A 268 4.65 0.57 17.82
C ASP A 268 4.14 1.68 16.91
N TYR A 269 3.01 1.44 16.23
CA TYR A 269 2.39 2.40 15.35
C TYR A 269 1.87 3.62 16.10
N ASP A 270 1.26 3.42 17.27
CA ASP A 270 0.75 4.52 18.10
C ASP A 270 1.88 5.45 18.57
N ASN A 271 3.08 4.92 18.81
CA ASN A 271 4.26 5.70 19.19
C ASN A 271 4.88 6.50 18.02
N THR A 272 4.54 6.17 16.77
CA THR A 272 5.08 6.85 15.57
C THR A 272 4.21 8.00 15.08
N ILE A 273 3.06 8.26 15.69
CA ILE A 273 2.19 9.39 15.34
C ILE A 273 2.96 10.68 15.58
N PRO A 274 3.20 11.51 14.55
CA PRO A 274 3.91 12.77 14.73
C PRO A 274 3.15 13.65 15.73
N GLN A 275 3.87 14.15 16.73
CA GLN A 275 3.32 15.15 17.64
C GLN A 275 2.88 16.37 16.81
N PRO A 276 1.71 16.95 17.11
CA PRO A 276 1.26 18.16 16.42
C PRO A 276 2.32 19.25 16.56
N ASN A 277 2.63 19.93 15.46
CA ASN A 277 3.58 21.03 15.48
C ASN A 277 2.95 22.22 16.20
N VAL A 278 3.41 22.51 17.41
CA VAL A 278 2.89 23.58 18.27
C VAL A 278 2.91 24.94 17.57
N LEU A 279 3.89 25.18 16.68
CA LEU A 279 4.00 26.43 15.92
C LEU A 279 2.90 26.58 14.84
N LEU A 280 2.30 25.46 14.44
CA LEU A 280 1.25 25.44 13.43
C LEU A 280 -0.15 25.27 14.05
N THR A 281 -0.25 25.08 15.36
CA THR A 281 -1.54 24.87 16.03
C THR A 281 -2.26 26.21 16.18
N PRO A 282 -3.50 26.37 15.71
CA PRO A 282 -4.28 27.58 15.92
C PRO A 282 -4.53 27.77 17.42
N VAL A 283 -4.58 29.02 17.84
CA VAL A 283 -4.88 29.38 19.23
C VAL A 283 -6.34 29.04 19.62
N SER A 284 -7.21 28.81 18.62
CA SER A 284 -8.61 28.45 18.87
C SER A 284 -8.73 27.02 19.41
N PRO A 285 -9.23 26.82 20.63
CA PRO A 285 -9.40 25.48 21.18
C PRO A 285 -10.62 24.74 20.61
N LYS A 286 -11.44 25.38 19.78
CA LYS A 286 -12.68 24.81 19.26
C LYS A 286 -12.50 24.34 17.82
N PRO A 287 -13.00 23.14 17.44
CA PRO A 287 -12.96 22.65 16.06
C PRO A 287 -13.83 23.52 15.14
N PHE A 288 -13.51 23.50 13.83
CA PHE A 288 -14.26 24.24 12.80
C PHE A 288 -15.76 23.94 12.85
N SER A 289 -16.16 22.69 13.09
CA SER A 289 -17.55 22.26 13.20
C SER A 289 -18.35 23.00 14.28
N GLN A 290 -17.69 23.44 15.36
CA GLN A 290 -18.33 24.17 16.44
C GLN A 290 -18.31 25.67 16.22
N VAL A 291 -17.25 26.21 15.61
CA VAL A 291 -17.12 27.66 15.35
C VAL A 291 -17.99 28.09 14.17
N HIS A 292 -18.02 27.28 13.10
CA HIS A 292 -18.73 27.56 11.85
C HIS A 292 -19.71 26.41 11.53
N ASN A 293 -20.63 26.15 12.46
CA ASN A 293 -21.55 25.00 12.34
C ASN A 293 -22.38 25.03 11.07
N SER A 294 -22.90 26.19 10.63
CA SER A 294 -23.69 26.33 9.41
C SER A 294 -22.91 25.91 8.17
N ALA A 295 -21.69 26.40 8.01
CA ALA A 295 -20.82 26.06 6.89
C ALA A 295 -20.42 24.57 6.93
N TYR A 296 -20.23 24.00 8.12
CA TYR A 296 -19.92 22.57 8.27
C TYR A 296 -21.11 21.68 7.88
N GLU A 297 -22.34 22.01 8.30
CA GLU A 297 -23.54 21.29 7.91
C GLU A 297 -23.82 21.41 6.40
N ALA A 298 -23.62 22.60 5.83
CA ALA A 298 -23.69 22.80 4.39
C ALA A 298 -22.67 21.95 3.65
N PHE A 299 -21.45 21.84 4.14
CA PHE A 299 -20.40 20.95 3.64
C PHE A 299 -20.82 19.47 3.76
N LEU A 300 -21.36 19.03 4.90
CA LEU A 300 -21.83 17.66 5.07
C LEU A 300 -22.92 17.29 4.07
N SER A 301 -23.75 18.24 3.67
CA SER A 301 -24.81 18.03 2.69
C SER A 301 -24.28 17.72 1.27
N ARG A 302 -23.03 18.12 0.95
CA ARG A 302 -22.41 17.89 -0.38
C ARG A 302 -22.15 16.41 -0.68
N ARG A 303 -22.24 15.52 0.31
CA ARG A 303 -22.25 14.06 0.05
C ARG A 303 -23.38 13.63 -0.87
N LEU A 304 -24.45 14.41 -0.93
CA LEU A 304 -25.64 14.16 -1.78
C LEU A 304 -25.67 15.07 -3.02
N ASP A 305 -24.57 15.77 -3.35
CA ASP A 305 -24.52 16.66 -4.52
C ASP A 305 -24.88 15.89 -5.80
N LYS A 306 -25.61 16.53 -6.70
CA LYS A 306 -25.99 15.95 -8.00
C LYS A 306 -24.78 15.55 -8.85
N THR A 307 -23.65 16.22 -8.66
CA THR A 307 -22.45 16.05 -9.48
C THR A 307 -21.46 15.09 -8.83
N PRO A 308 -21.07 14.00 -9.52
CA PRO A 308 -20.15 12.99 -8.97
C PRO A 308 -18.77 13.54 -8.57
N SER A 309 -18.23 14.55 -9.28
CA SER A 309 -16.94 15.14 -8.93
C SER A 309 -16.96 15.83 -7.57
N VAL A 310 -18.07 16.50 -7.21
CA VAL A 310 -18.26 17.12 -5.89
C VAL A 310 -18.33 16.05 -4.79
N ARG A 311 -19.12 14.98 -5.02
CA ARG A 311 -19.20 13.87 -4.06
C ARG A 311 -17.85 13.16 -3.88
N ALA A 312 -17.07 12.98 -4.96
CA ALA A 312 -15.74 12.39 -4.90
C ALA A 312 -14.75 13.27 -4.11
N ALA A 313 -14.77 14.58 -4.33
CA ALA A 313 -13.99 15.53 -3.55
C ALA A 313 -14.40 15.50 -2.07
N TRP A 314 -15.69 15.47 -1.79
CA TRP A 314 -16.23 15.34 -0.44
C TRP A 314 -15.67 14.09 0.28
N ALA A 315 -15.71 12.93 -0.37
CA ALA A 315 -15.18 11.69 0.18
C ALA A 315 -13.68 11.81 0.53
N THR A 316 -12.89 12.43 -0.36
CA THR A 316 -11.46 12.64 -0.15
C THR A 316 -11.19 13.55 1.04
N VAL A 317 -11.96 14.63 1.16
CA VAL A 317 -11.79 15.63 2.22
C VAL A 317 -12.20 15.09 3.57
N VAL A 318 -13.32 14.35 3.65
CA VAL A 318 -13.74 13.68 4.89
C VAL A 318 -12.65 12.73 5.40
N GLY A 319 -11.98 12.01 4.51
CA GLY A 319 -10.81 11.20 4.89
C GLY A 319 -9.73 12.04 5.57
N ARG A 320 -9.45 13.25 5.07
CA ARG A 320 -8.48 14.15 5.70
C ARG A 320 -8.94 14.63 7.07
N ILE A 321 -10.21 14.98 7.23
CA ILE A 321 -10.78 15.37 8.54
C ILE A 321 -10.59 14.24 9.57
N LEU A 322 -10.89 13.00 9.17
CA LEU A 322 -10.71 11.82 10.03
C LEU A 322 -9.24 11.54 10.33
N LEU A 323 -8.34 11.71 9.37
CA LEU A 323 -6.90 11.48 9.53
C LEU A 323 -6.25 12.50 10.47
N THR A 324 -6.65 13.77 10.38
CA THR A 324 -6.11 14.86 11.20
C THR A 324 -6.84 15.05 12.51
N SER A 325 -7.89 14.29 12.79
CA SER A 325 -8.78 14.50 13.94
C SER A 325 -9.25 15.95 14.02
N ALA A 326 -9.72 16.50 12.90
CA ALA A 326 -10.14 17.89 12.76
C ALA A 326 -9.07 18.89 13.23
N GLY A 327 -7.83 18.70 12.80
CA GLY A 327 -6.70 19.56 13.14
C GLY A 327 -6.16 19.36 14.57
N GLY A 328 -6.43 18.19 15.18
CA GLY A 328 -6.03 17.89 16.56
C GLY A 328 -7.01 18.44 17.61
N SER A 329 -8.02 19.23 17.21
CA SER A 329 -9.05 19.73 18.12
C SER A 329 -10.04 18.65 18.58
N GLY A 330 -10.06 17.52 17.83
CA GLY A 330 -10.97 16.40 18.06
C GLY A 330 -12.40 16.66 17.54
N LEU A 331 -13.03 15.61 17.07
CA LEU A 331 -14.46 15.55 16.86
C LEU A 331 -15.08 14.77 18.03
N HIS A 332 -16.34 15.02 18.35
CA HIS A 332 -17.05 14.11 19.23
C HIS A 332 -17.10 12.72 18.58
N GLU A 333 -16.98 11.67 19.36
CA GLU A 333 -16.98 10.27 18.89
C GLU A 333 -18.16 9.97 17.96
N ASN A 334 -19.35 10.46 18.29
CA ASN A 334 -20.54 10.31 17.45
C ASN A 334 -20.43 10.99 16.10
N GLU A 335 -19.78 12.16 16.03
CA GLU A 335 -19.55 12.89 14.78
C GLU A 335 -18.52 12.14 13.92
N GLU A 336 -17.45 11.67 14.53
CA GLU A 336 -16.42 10.88 13.84
C GLU A 336 -17.01 9.59 13.26
N GLN A 337 -17.79 8.84 14.05
CA GLN A 337 -18.52 7.66 13.58
C GLN A 337 -19.53 8.00 12.47
N GLY A 338 -20.20 9.16 12.56
CA GLY A 338 -21.08 9.66 11.51
C GLY A 338 -20.34 9.86 10.19
N LEU A 339 -19.16 10.48 10.22
CA LEU A 339 -18.31 10.66 9.04
C LEU A 339 -17.83 9.32 8.45
N VAL A 340 -17.46 8.36 9.29
CA VAL A 340 -17.08 7.00 8.85
C VAL A 340 -18.24 6.30 8.13
N ARG A 341 -19.47 6.38 8.67
CA ARG A 341 -20.67 5.82 8.02
C ARG A 341 -20.99 6.51 6.71
N HIS A 342 -20.82 7.82 6.62
CA HIS A 342 -20.98 8.55 5.36
C HIS A 342 -19.90 8.16 4.34
N LEU A 343 -18.63 7.98 4.74
CA LEU A 343 -17.59 7.48 3.87
C LEU A 343 -17.90 6.04 3.39
N ALA A 344 -18.43 5.19 4.26
CA ALA A 344 -18.93 3.86 3.89
C ALA A 344 -20.02 3.92 2.82
N SER A 345 -20.95 4.89 2.91
CA SER A 345 -21.97 5.10 1.88
C SER A 345 -21.37 5.51 0.52
N MET A 346 -20.28 6.29 0.50
CA MET A 346 -19.58 6.67 -0.73
C MET A 346 -18.93 5.48 -1.44
N LEU A 347 -18.52 4.46 -0.70
CA LEU A 347 -18.06 3.20 -1.28
C LEU A 347 -19.15 2.46 -2.08
N ARG A 348 -20.43 2.72 -1.82
CA ARG A 348 -21.59 2.16 -2.51
C ARG A 348 -22.22 3.14 -3.52
N ASP A 349 -21.59 4.29 -3.78
CA ASP A 349 -22.12 5.30 -4.70
C ASP A 349 -22.35 4.71 -6.10
N VAL A 350 -23.34 5.24 -6.81
CA VAL A 350 -23.68 4.82 -8.19
C VAL A 350 -22.52 5.11 -9.16
N ASP A 351 -21.85 6.25 -8.96
CA ASP A 351 -20.76 6.71 -9.82
C ASP A 351 -19.41 6.06 -9.44
N GLU A 352 -18.69 5.62 -10.45
CA GLU A 352 -17.39 4.95 -10.28
C GLU A 352 -16.28 5.86 -9.74
N LYS A 353 -16.32 7.17 -10.09
CA LYS A 353 -15.32 8.14 -9.61
C LYS A 353 -15.46 8.36 -8.12
N VAL A 354 -16.70 8.40 -7.60
CA VAL A 354 -16.96 8.53 -6.17
C VAL A 354 -16.50 7.29 -5.43
N ARG A 355 -16.83 6.08 -5.93
CA ARG A 355 -16.36 4.84 -5.30
C ARG A 355 -14.84 4.74 -5.31
N ALA A 356 -14.18 5.10 -6.43
CA ALA A 356 -12.71 5.11 -6.51
C ALA A 356 -12.09 6.09 -5.50
N ALA A 357 -12.62 7.31 -5.40
CA ALA A 357 -12.16 8.30 -4.45
C ALA A 357 -12.34 7.82 -2.99
N ALA A 358 -13.47 7.21 -2.66
CA ALA A 358 -13.71 6.65 -1.33
C ALA A 358 -12.76 5.48 -1.01
N VAL A 359 -12.49 4.59 -1.97
CA VAL A 359 -11.51 3.50 -1.83
C VAL A 359 -10.11 4.06 -1.59
N ASP A 360 -9.67 5.03 -2.40
CA ASP A 360 -8.36 5.66 -2.25
C ASP A 360 -8.22 6.37 -0.90
N THR A 361 -9.30 7.01 -0.46
CA THR A 361 -9.37 7.67 0.85
C THR A 361 -9.15 6.68 1.99
N VAL A 362 -9.89 5.56 1.99
CA VAL A 362 -9.71 4.50 3.00
C VAL A 362 -8.28 3.94 2.97
N GLY A 363 -7.65 3.90 1.80
CA GLY A 363 -6.27 3.47 1.64
C GLY A 363 -5.20 4.38 2.26
N GLN A 364 -5.56 5.59 2.71
CA GLN A 364 -4.62 6.53 3.34
C GLN A 364 -4.46 6.30 4.86
N PHE A 365 -5.36 5.54 5.47
CA PHE A 365 -5.33 5.29 6.91
C PHE A 365 -4.22 4.30 7.29
N GLY A 366 -3.53 4.60 8.39
CA GLY A 366 -2.56 3.71 9.01
C GLY A 366 -3.24 2.64 9.87
N LEU A 367 -2.47 1.65 10.37
CA LEU A 367 -3.00 0.51 11.12
C LEU A 367 -3.79 0.93 12.37
N SER A 368 -3.24 1.84 13.18
CA SER A 368 -3.93 2.35 14.39
C SER A 368 -5.27 3.01 14.04
N GLN A 369 -5.30 3.85 13.03
CA GLN A 369 -6.51 4.54 12.59
C GLN A 369 -7.54 3.58 11.96
N ILE A 370 -7.09 2.55 11.25
CA ILE A 370 -7.98 1.49 10.76
C ILE A 370 -8.67 0.80 11.93
N VAL A 371 -7.91 0.46 12.97
CA VAL A 371 -8.45 -0.24 14.14
C VAL A 371 -9.37 0.66 14.97
N HIS A 372 -8.93 1.87 15.32
CA HIS A 372 -9.63 2.70 16.28
C HIS A 372 -10.70 3.63 15.67
N LYS A 373 -10.64 3.88 14.35
CA LYS A 373 -11.63 4.74 13.67
C LYS A 373 -12.48 3.97 12.66
N LEU A 374 -11.86 3.32 11.66
CA LEU A 374 -12.61 2.67 10.58
C LEU A 374 -13.24 1.34 11.01
N GLY A 375 -12.65 0.65 11.98
CA GLY A 375 -13.09 -0.65 12.49
C GLY A 375 -14.11 -0.59 13.63
N VAL A 376 -14.55 0.58 14.07
CA VAL A 376 -15.47 0.73 15.21
C VAL A 376 -16.79 0.00 14.95
N ASP A 377 -17.34 0.08 13.76
CA ASP A 377 -18.60 -0.63 13.38
C ASP A 377 -18.35 -2.09 12.97
N GLY A 378 -17.10 -2.59 13.02
CA GLY A 378 -16.74 -3.98 12.76
C GLY A 378 -15.76 -4.21 11.62
N GLY A 379 -15.38 -5.49 11.42
CA GLY A 379 -14.37 -5.94 10.47
C GLY A 379 -14.91 -6.32 9.09
N CYS A 380 -14.02 -6.93 8.29
CA CYS A 380 -14.30 -7.35 6.91
C CYS A 380 -15.47 -8.36 6.76
N SER A 381 -15.84 -9.04 7.84
CA SER A 381 -16.96 -10.01 7.86
C SER A 381 -18.20 -9.49 8.58
N THR A 382 -18.16 -8.31 9.18
CA THR A 382 -19.30 -7.67 9.84
C THR A 382 -20.18 -6.95 8.81
N PRO A 383 -21.44 -7.35 8.61
CA PRO A 383 -22.32 -6.70 7.63
C PRO A 383 -22.41 -5.20 7.87
N ASP A 384 -22.44 -4.43 6.78
CA ASP A 384 -22.56 -2.97 6.74
C ASP A 384 -21.45 -2.16 7.42
N SER A 385 -20.40 -2.80 7.96
CA SER A 385 -19.18 -2.10 8.38
C SER A 385 -18.46 -1.51 7.17
N LEU A 386 -17.70 -0.43 7.38
CA LEU A 386 -16.89 0.19 6.32
C LEU A 386 -15.93 -0.82 5.69
N LEU A 387 -15.26 -1.65 6.50
CA LEU A 387 -14.31 -2.65 6.02
C LEU A 387 -14.99 -3.78 5.22
N ALA A 388 -16.21 -4.19 5.58
CA ALA A 388 -16.97 -5.15 4.79
C ALA A 388 -17.42 -4.56 3.46
N ILE A 389 -17.87 -3.30 3.43
CA ILE A 389 -18.26 -2.60 2.20
C ILE A 389 -17.04 -2.39 1.29
N LEU A 390 -15.85 -2.06 1.83
CA LEU A 390 -14.60 -2.04 1.08
C LEU A 390 -14.31 -3.42 0.46
N ALA A 391 -14.49 -4.49 1.23
CA ALA A 391 -14.30 -5.86 0.76
C ALA A 391 -15.27 -6.25 -0.37
N GLU A 392 -16.50 -5.71 -0.40
CA GLU A 392 -17.41 -5.87 -1.54
C GLU A 392 -16.85 -5.25 -2.83
N ARG A 393 -16.06 -4.17 -2.74
CA ARG A 393 -15.47 -3.47 -3.91
C ARG A 393 -14.41 -4.30 -4.63
N VAL A 394 -13.90 -5.38 -4.04
CA VAL A 394 -13.03 -6.33 -4.77
C VAL A 394 -13.74 -7.00 -5.97
N LYS A 395 -15.07 -6.97 -5.99
CA LYS A 395 -15.93 -7.45 -7.08
C LYS A 395 -16.65 -6.30 -7.80
N ASP A 396 -16.15 -5.07 -7.70
CA ASP A 396 -16.77 -3.91 -8.35
C ASP A 396 -16.87 -4.11 -9.86
N ARG A 397 -17.91 -3.54 -10.49
CA ARG A 397 -18.12 -3.61 -11.94
C ARG A 397 -16.98 -2.96 -12.72
N LYS A 398 -16.29 -1.95 -12.11
CA LYS A 398 -15.24 -1.17 -12.77
C LYS A 398 -13.86 -1.67 -12.39
N PRO A 399 -13.01 -2.02 -13.39
CA PRO A 399 -11.70 -2.62 -13.16
C PRO A 399 -10.79 -1.80 -12.23
N HIS A 400 -10.71 -0.49 -12.44
CA HIS A 400 -9.86 0.38 -11.62
C HIS A 400 -10.31 0.46 -10.14
N VAL A 401 -11.63 0.35 -9.86
CA VAL A 401 -12.14 0.29 -8.48
C VAL A 401 -11.79 -1.05 -7.84
N ARG A 402 -11.98 -2.17 -8.57
CA ARG A 402 -11.60 -3.52 -8.11
C ARG A 402 -10.12 -3.60 -7.76
N GLU A 403 -9.28 -3.14 -8.68
CA GLU A 403 -7.81 -3.18 -8.49
C GLU A 403 -7.37 -2.42 -7.25
N ARG A 404 -7.87 -1.20 -7.06
CA ARG A 404 -7.57 -0.38 -5.89
C ARG A 404 -8.07 -1.03 -4.61
N ALA A 405 -9.31 -1.49 -4.58
CA ALA A 405 -9.90 -2.13 -3.40
C ALA A 405 -9.13 -3.40 -3.00
N MET A 406 -8.78 -4.27 -3.97
CA MET A 406 -7.99 -5.47 -3.68
C MET A 406 -6.60 -5.13 -3.12
N LYS A 407 -5.91 -4.17 -3.73
CA LYS A 407 -4.57 -3.74 -3.28
C LYS A 407 -4.61 -3.15 -1.87
N ILE A 408 -5.61 -2.30 -1.59
CA ILE A 408 -5.75 -1.67 -0.27
C ILE A 408 -6.09 -2.71 0.79
N LEU A 409 -7.07 -3.56 0.53
CA LEU A 409 -7.48 -4.62 1.46
C LEU A 409 -6.33 -5.60 1.75
N ALA A 410 -5.59 -6.00 0.72
CA ALA A 410 -4.41 -6.85 0.88
C ALA A 410 -3.30 -6.16 1.67
N ARG A 411 -3.08 -4.86 1.45
CA ARG A 411 -2.09 -4.08 2.19
C ARG A 411 -2.44 -3.96 3.67
N MET A 412 -3.71 -3.71 3.99
CA MET A 412 -4.18 -3.68 5.38
C MET A 412 -3.88 -4.99 6.11
N TRP A 413 -4.22 -6.12 5.49
CA TRP A 413 -3.91 -7.44 6.04
C TRP A 413 -2.40 -7.66 6.17
N ALA A 414 -1.64 -7.29 5.15
CA ALA A 414 -0.21 -7.56 5.09
C ALA A 414 0.60 -6.80 6.16
N VAL A 415 0.21 -5.57 6.45
CA VAL A 415 0.80 -4.76 7.54
C VAL A 415 0.40 -5.34 8.90
N ALA A 416 -0.86 -5.76 9.05
CA ALA A 416 -1.40 -6.36 10.26
C ALA A 416 -0.98 -7.83 10.48
N ALA A 417 -0.22 -8.44 9.54
CA ALA A 417 0.08 -9.87 9.57
C ALA A 417 0.81 -10.34 10.84
N GLY A 418 1.63 -9.49 11.46
CA GLY A 418 2.30 -9.79 12.73
C GLY A 418 1.32 -9.92 13.90
N ASP A 419 0.41 -8.95 14.04
CA ASP A 419 -0.63 -8.99 15.08
C ASP A 419 -1.61 -10.12 14.84
N ILE A 420 -1.97 -10.40 13.56
CA ILE A 420 -2.84 -11.54 13.20
C ILE A 420 -2.16 -12.87 13.52
N GLU A 421 -0.85 -13.00 13.29
CA GLU A 421 -0.08 -14.20 13.65
C GLU A 421 -0.13 -14.47 15.16
N GLN A 422 0.04 -13.41 15.95
CA GLN A 422 0.03 -13.46 17.42
C GLN A 422 -1.39 -13.56 18.02
N ASN A 423 -2.43 -13.52 17.19
CA ASN A 423 -3.84 -13.47 17.60
C ASN A 423 -4.18 -12.25 18.47
N THR A 424 -3.60 -11.08 18.16
CA THR A 424 -3.83 -9.84 18.90
C THR A 424 -5.19 -9.24 18.53
N GLU A 425 -6.09 -9.10 19.50
CA GLU A 425 -7.33 -8.35 19.33
C GLU A 425 -7.09 -6.85 19.55
N PRO A 426 -7.80 -5.94 18.84
CA PRO A 426 -8.94 -6.20 17.94
C PRO A 426 -8.55 -6.46 16.47
N VAL A 427 -7.25 -6.48 16.12
CA VAL A 427 -6.77 -6.61 14.73
C VAL A 427 -7.28 -7.87 14.05
N VAL A 428 -7.31 -8.99 14.78
CA VAL A 428 -7.77 -10.29 14.26
C VAL A 428 -9.24 -10.24 13.84
N SER A 429 -10.10 -9.72 14.72
CA SER A 429 -11.55 -9.62 14.43
C SER A 429 -11.84 -8.70 13.24
N LEU A 430 -11.00 -7.70 12.99
CA LEU A 430 -11.19 -6.73 11.91
C LEU A 430 -10.64 -7.20 10.57
N LEU A 431 -9.42 -7.77 10.52
CA LEU A 431 -8.66 -7.92 9.28
C LEU A 431 -8.33 -9.37 8.90
N ARG A 432 -8.46 -10.36 9.80
CA ARG A 432 -8.11 -11.76 9.52
C ARG A 432 -8.75 -12.28 8.24
N ASP A 433 -10.02 -11.95 8.02
CA ASP A 433 -10.82 -12.49 6.92
C ASP A 433 -10.62 -11.74 5.59
N ALA A 434 -9.82 -10.66 5.57
CA ALA A 434 -9.60 -9.85 4.37
C ALA A 434 -9.09 -10.67 3.16
N PRO A 435 -8.13 -11.61 3.30
CA PRO A 435 -7.70 -12.44 2.18
C PRO A 435 -8.80 -13.37 1.66
N SER A 436 -9.68 -13.88 2.54
CA SER A 436 -10.82 -14.71 2.12
C SER A 436 -11.75 -13.95 1.18
N LYS A 437 -11.99 -12.65 1.45
CA LYS A 437 -12.80 -11.81 0.57
C LYS A 437 -12.12 -11.56 -0.80
N ILE A 438 -10.79 -11.47 -0.84
CA ILE A 438 -10.03 -11.34 -2.08
C ILE A 438 -10.12 -12.63 -2.90
N PHE A 439 -9.85 -13.80 -2.29
CA PHE A 439 -9.92 -15.08 -2.99
C PHE A 439 -11.34 -15.46 -3.42
N ASP A 440 -12.37 -15.03 -2.69
CA ASP A 440 -13.77 -15.25 -3.07
C ASP A 440 -14.15 -14.57 -4.40
N ALA A 441 -13.40 -13.53 -4.81
CA ALA A 441 -13.57 -12.93 -6.13
C ALA A 441 -13.17 -13.87 -7.28
N PHE A 442 -12.40 -14.94 -7.05
CA PHE A 442 -12.05 -15.93 -8.04
C PHE A 442 -13.28 -16.62 -8.66
N TYR A 443 -14.35 -16.80 -7.89
CA TYR A 443 -15.58 -17.44 -8.33
C TYR A 443 -16.40 -16.61 -9.32
N THR A 444 -16.03 -15.37 -9.59
CA THR A 444 -16.65 -14.57 -10.66
C THR A 444 -16.31 -15.09 -12.06
N ASN A 445 -15.30 -15.98 -12.17
CA ASN A 445 -14.79 -16.56 -13.41
C ASN A 445 -14.33 -15.53 -14.46
N ASP A 446 -13.86 -14.37 -13.99
CA ASP A 446 -13.29 -13.30 -14.79
C ASP A 446 -11.76 -13.39 -14.81
N GLN A 447 -11.17 -13.52 -15.99
CA GLN A 447 -9.72 -13.66 -16.16
C GLN A 447 -8.94 -12.44 -15.67
N GLU A 448 -9.54 -11.24 -15.77
CA GLU A 448 -8.94 -10.01 -15.23
C GLU A 448 -8.79 -10.11 -13.71
N ILE A 449 -9.84 -10.58 -13.03
CA ILE A 449 -9.81 -10.81 -11.58
C ILE A 449 -8.80 -11.89 -11.21
N HIS A 450 -8.69 -12.97 -11.99
CA HIS A 450 -7.70 -14.03 -11.74
C HIS A 450 -6.27 -13.50 -11.80
N VAL A 451 -5.93 -12.70 -12.83
CA VAL A 451 -4.62 -12.06 -12.96
C VAL A 451 -4.37 -11.08 -11.82
N LEU A 452 -5.41 -10.32 -11.43
CA LEU A 452 -5.30 -9.37 -10.33
C LEU A 452 -5.05 -10.07 -8.98
N ILE A 453 -5.71 -11.20 -8.72
CA ILE A 453 -5.46 -12.02 -7.52
C ILE A 453 -4.02 -12.54 -7.52
N ASP A 454 -3.51 -13.05 -8.66
CA ASP A 454 -2.12 -13.49 -8.77
C ASP A 454 -1.14 -12.35 -8.42
N ARG A 455 -1.37 -11.14 -8.94
CA ARG A 455 -0.54 -9.97 -8.63
C ARG A 455 -0.64 -9.57 -7.16
N VAL A 456 -1.85 -9.44 -6.62
CA VAL A 456 -2.07 -9.05 -5.22
C VAL A 456 -1.46 -10.06 -4.25
N LEU A 457 -1.51 -11.35 -4.58
CA LEU A 457 -0.90 -12.40 -3.76
C LEU A 457 0.62 -12.20 -3.62
N PHE A 458 1.34 -11.93 -4.72
CA PHE A 458 2.82 -11.87 -4.72
C PHE A 458 3.39 -10.46 -4.66
N GLU A 459 2.59 -9.43 -4.90
CA GLU A 459 3.02 -8.03 -4.78
C GLU A 459 2.66 -7.43 -3.41
N THR A 460 1.60 -7.93 -2.74
CA THR A 460 1.06 -7.29 -1.53
C THR A 460 0.88 -8.26 -0.35
N LEU A 461 0.12 -9.36 -0.48
CA LEU A 461 -0.11 -10.30 0.64
C LEU A 461 1.18 -11.01 1.05
N LEU A 462 1.90 -11.53 0.08
CA LEU A 462 3.17 -12.24 0.24
C LEU A 462 4.23 -11.61 -0.67
N PRO A 463 4.59 -10.32 -0.49
CA PRO A 463 5.50 -9.65 -1.40
C PRO A 463 6.85 -10.36 -1.47
N LEU A 464 7.46 -10.39 -2.66
CA LEU A 464 8.75 -11.04 -2.88
C LEU A 464 9.91 -10.35 -2.14
N SER A 465 9.68 -9.13 -1.66
CA SER A 465 10.61 -8.36 -0.83
C SER A 465 10.55 -8.71 0.66
N TYR A 466 9.60 -9.52 1.09
CA TYR A 466 9.44 -9.90 2.49
C TYR A 466 9.89 -11.35 2.76
N PRO A 467 10.70 -11.58 3.78
CA PRO A 467 11.49 -10.56 4.49
C PRO A 467 12.65 -10.05 3.62
N PRO A 468 13.25 -8.88 3.93
CA PRO A 468 14.36 -8.35 3.14
C PRO A 468 15.56 -9.30 3.18
N ILE A 469 16.01 -9.71 1.98
CA ILE A 469 17.21 -10.53 1.83
C ILE A 469 18.41 -9.58 1.91
N LYS A 470 19.10 -9.53 3.06
CA LYS A 470 20.35 -8.75 3.21
C LYS A 470 21.33 -9.21 2.13
N ALA A 471 21.75 -8.28 1.27
CA ALA A 471 22.86 -8.55 0.34
C ALA A 471 24.10 -8.85 1.20
N LYS A 472 24.75 -10.00 0.99
CA LYS A 472 26.08 -10.23 1.53
C LYS A 472 26.95 -9.08 0.98
N LEU A 473 27.41 -8.20 1.87
CA LEU A 473 28.47 -7.25 1.54
C LEU A 473 29.61 -8.08 0.95
N SER A 474 29.86 -7.93 -0.35
CA SER A 474 31.03 -8.51 -0.98
C SER A 474 32.22 -7.97 -0.19
N ARG A 475 32.98 -8.88 0.44
CA ARG A 475 34.31 -8.56 0.96
C ARG A 475 35.13 -8.09 -0.26
N GLY A 476 35.09 -6.77 -0.52
CA GLY A 476 36.04 -6.14 -1.39
C GLY A 476 37.43 -6.29 -0.78
N ASN A 477 38.35 -6.88 -1.53
CA ASN A 477 39.76 -6.81 -1.26
C ASN A 477 40.16 -5.33 -1.09
N SER A 478 40.30 -4.87 0.14
CA SER A 478 41.11 -3.73 0.46
C SER A 478 42.11 -4.18 1.55
N SER A 479 43.30 -4.49 1.05
CA SER A 479 44.50 -4.60 1.87
C SER A 479 44.82 -3.23 2.50
N GLN A 480 45.27 -3.31 3.77
CA GLN A 480 46.01 -2.32 4.55
C GLN A 480 45.24 -1.12 5.13
N SER A 481 44.94 -1.09 6.36
CA SER A 481 45.74 -0.54 7.44
C SER A 481 44.94 -0.27 8.73
N GLN A 482 45.62 -0.51 9.82
CA GLN A 482 45.44 -0.01 11.19
C GLN A 482 44.42 -0.64 12.12
N LYS A 483 45.03 -1.46 12.98
CA LYS A 483 44.54 -1.93 14.28
C LYS A 483 44.20 -0.71 15.17
N GLN A 484 42.97 -0.61 15.59
CA GLN A 484 42.63 -0.09 16.90
C GLN A 484 41.59 -1.06 17.53
N LYS A 485 42.03 -1.61 18.66
CA LYS A 485 41.23 -2.41 19.57
C LYS A 485 40.29 -1.46 20.29
N ASP A 486 38.98 -1.67 20.11
CA ASP A 486 38.04 -1.40 21.18
C ASP A 486 37.10 -2.61 21.28
N SER A 487 37.24 -3.28 22.42
CA SER A 487 36.48 -4.43 22.84
C SER A 487 35.14 -3.98 23.39
N GLN A 488 34.14 -3.95 22.55
CA GLN A 488 32.75 -4.15 22.98
C GLN A 488 32.25 -5.40 22.24
N ALA A 489 31.95 -6.43 23.01
CA ALA A 489 31.34 -7.67 22.55
C ALA A 489 29.96 -7.35 22.01
N SER A 490 29.85 -7.17 20.70
CA SER A 490 28.59 -7.24 20.00
C SER A 490 28.12 -8.71 20.04
N GLU A 491 26.99 -8.97 20.67
CA GLU A 491 26.30 -10.25 20.58
C GLU A 491 26.24 -10.70 19.12
N PRO A 492 26.40 -12.01 18.82
CA PRO A 492 26.31 -12.51 17.48
C PRO A 492 24.87 -12.21 16.98
N GLU A 493 24.74 -11.30 16.00
CA GLU A 493 23.49 -11.10 15.27
C GLU A 493 23.05 -12.48 14.77
N GLN A 494 22.02 -13.05 15.38
CA GLN A 494 21.37 -14.27 14.93
C GLN A 494 20.99 -14.06 13.48
N GLU A 495 21.60 -14.82 12.58
CA GLU A 495 21.25 -14.83 11.17
C GLU A 495 19.76 -15.18 11.06
N THR A 496 18.92 -14.16 10.86
CA THR A 496 17.47 -14.33 10.79
C THR A 496 17.15 -15.34 9.68
N ASP A 497 16.50 -16.42 10.02
CA ASP A 497 16.09 -17.45 9.07
C ASP A 497 14.97 -16.91 8.17
N VAL A 498 15.37 -16.38 7.01
CA VAL A 498 14.48 -15.80 5.99
C VAL A 498 13.36 -16.76 5.59
N ASP A 499 13.70 -18.04 5.47
CA ASP A 499 12.74 -19.06 5.04
C ASP A 499 11.69 -19.33 6.13
N LYS A 500 12.11 -19.38 7.41
CA LYS A 500 11.17 -19.56 8.54
C LYS A 500 10.22 -18.36 8.66
N ILE A 501 10.75 -17.13 8.53
CA ILE A 501 9.91 -15.90 8.59
C ILE A 501 8.89 -15.88 7.44
N ARG A 502 9.34 -16.22 6.23
CA ARG A 502 8.47 -16.29 5.05
C ARG A 502 7.36 -17.33 5.24
N VAL A 503 7.73 -18.50 5.70
CA VAL A 503 6.79 -19.60 5.95
C VAL A 503 5.75 -19.22 7.00
N ARG A 504 6.13 -18.57 8.10
CA ARG A 504 5.18 -18.11 9.12
C ARG A 504 4.11 -17.23 8.50
N ARG A 505 4.47 -16.28 7.66
CA ARG A 505 3.50 -15.41 6.98
C ARG A 505 2.60 -16.18 6.01
N ILE A 506 3.13 -17.14 5.25
CA ILE A 506 2.33 -18.01 4.37
C ILE A 506 1.32 -18.82 5.18
N LEU A 507 1.75 -19.40 6.30
CA LEU A 507 0.88 -20.20 7.16
C LEU A 507 -0.15 -19.34 7.91
N THR A 508 0.20 -18.12 8.30
CA THR A 508 -0.75 -17.14 8.88
C THR A 508 -1.84 -16.80 7.87
N LEU A 509 -1.46 -16.58 6.60
CA LEU A 509 -2.43 -16.39 5.52
C LEU A 509 -3.36 -17.60 5.42
N LEU A 510 -2.80 -18.82 5.29
CA LEU A 510 -3.57 -20.06 5.13
C LEU A 510 -4.50 -20.35 6.32
N ARG A 511 -4.02 -20.09 7.55
CA ARG A 511 -4.82 -20.23 8.77
C ARG A 511 -6.06 -19.31 8.77
N GLY A 512 -5.91 -18.09 8.22
CA GLY A 512 -6.98 -17.10 8.15
C GLY A 512 -8.00 -17.34 7.04
N LEU A 513 -7.71 -18.22 6.07
CA LEU A 513 -8.63 -18.49 4.97
C LEU A 513 -9.82 -19.36 5.39
N ASP A 514 -11.02 -18.98 4.96
CA ASP A 514 -12.19 -19.85 5.03
C ASP A 514 -12.05 -21.03 4.04
N GLU A 515 -12.96 -21.99 4.11
CA GLU A 515 -12.89 -23.22 3.31
C GLU A 515 -12.93 -22.92 1.79
N LYS A 516 -13.73 -21.95 1.34
CA LYS A 516 -13.85 -21.57 -0.06
C LYS A 516 -12.57 -20.93 -0.57
N ALA A 517 -12.05 -19.95 0.15
CA ALA A 517 -10.82 -19.24 -0.19
C ALA A 517 -9.61 -20.19 -0.16
N ARG A 518 -9.58 -21.13 0.79
CA ARG A 518 -8.52 -22.15 0.90
C ARG A 518 -8.52 -23.08 -0.33
N ARG A 519 -9.69 -23.49 -0.80
CA ARG A 519 -9.81 -24.26 -2.06
C ARG A 519 -9.26 -23.46 -3.24
N VAL A 520 -9.60 -22.17 -3.37
CA VAL A 520 -9.07 -21.31 -4.43
C VAL A 520 -7.55 -21.21 -4.35
N PHE A 521 -7.01 -20.96 -3.15
CA PHE A 521 -5.56 -20.88 -2.94
C PHE A 521 -4.84 -22.14 -3.45
N PHE A 522 -5.32 -23.32 -3.11
CA PHE A 522 -4.71 -24.56 -3.58
C PHE A 522 -4.97 -24.86 -5.05
N VAL A 523 -6.11 -24.48 -5.61
CA VAL A 523 -6.36 -24.57 -7.07
C VAL A 523 -5.39 -23.68 -7.86
N MET A 524 -5.12 -22.46 -7.36
CA MET A 524 -4.11 -21.58 -7.96
C MET A 524 -2.71 -22.23 -7.97
N LEU A 525 -2.35 -22.93 -6.88
CA LEU A 525 -1.07 -23.62 -6.79
C LEU A 525 -1.05 -24.90 -7.64
N ALA A 526 -2.15 -25.63 -7.76
CA ALA A 526 -2.23 -26.85 -8.56
C ALA A 526 -1.97 -26.62 -10.06
N ARG A 527 -2.38 -25.47 -10.60
CA ARG A 527 -2.11 -25.12 -12.02
C ARG A 527 -0.64 -24.85 -12.32
N GLN A 528 0.21 -24.73 -11.30
CA GLN A 528 1.62 -24.36 -11.42
C GLN A 528 2.41 -25.35 -12.32
N LEU A 529 2.17 -26.66 -12.20
CA LEU A 529 2.87 -27.67 -13.01
C LEU A 529 2.54 -27.56 -14.51
N SER A 530 1.27 -27.41 -14.85
CA SER A 530 0.86 -27.23 -16.25
C SER A 530 1.40 -25.93 -16.83
N MET A 531 1.41 -24.86 -16.04
CA MET A 531 2.01 -23.59 -16.45
C MET A 531 3.53 -23.69 -16.66
N ARG A 532 4.24 -24.38 -15.77
CA ARG A 532 5.69 -24.63 -15.95
C ARG A 532 5.98 -25.34 -17.26
N SER A 533 5.21 -26.40 -17.57
CA SER A 533 5.36 -27.13 -18.81
C SER A 533 5.11 -26.24 -20.03
N ALA A 534 4.02 -25.45 -20.01
CA ALA A 534 3.69 -24.53 -21.11
C ALA A 534 4.76 -23.43 -21.29
N VAL A 535 5.25 -22.85 -20.18
CA VAL A 535 6.30 -21.80 -20.24
C VAL A 535 7.63 -22.40 -20.69
N ASN A 536 8.00 -23.61 -20.26
CA ASN A 536 9.21 -24.28 -20.76
C ASN A 536 9.15 -24.52 -22.26
N LEU A 537 8.03 -25.03 -22.78
CA LEU A 537 7.82 -25.20 -24.22
C LEU A 537 7.91 -23.84 -24.96
N TYR A 538 7.37 -22.81 -24.38
CA TYR A 538 7.48 -21.43 -24.91
C TYR A 538 8.94 -20.98 -24.99
N LEU A 539 9.71 -21.14 -23.92
CA LEU A 539 11.13 -20.75 -23.90
C LEU A 539 11.98 -21.54 -24.88
N GLU A 540 11.71 -22.86 -25.03
CA GLU A 540 12.36 -23.69 -26.02
C GLU A 540 12.02 -23.26 -27.47
N ALA A 541 10.75 -22.89 -27.71
CA ALA A 541 10.33 -22.35 -28.98
C ALA A 541 10.97 -20.98 -29.27
N CYS A 542 11.11 -20.13 -28.26
CA CYS A 542 11.83 -18.84 -28.36
C CYS A 542 13.32 -19.04 -28.70
N GLU A 543 13.97 -20.04 -28.12
CA GLU A 543 15.37 -20.35 -28.41
C GLU A 543 15.53 -20.82 -29.87
N LYS A 544 14.61 -21.67 -30.36
CA LYS A 544 14.58 -22.12 -31.77
C LYS A 544 14.27 -20.98 -32.74
N TYR A 545 13.39 -20.05 -32.32
CA TYR A 545 13.03 -18.85 -33.06
C TYR A 545 14.20 -17.88 -33.25
N ASN A 546 15.14 -17.86 -32.31
CA ASN A 546 16.42 -17.13 -32.35
C ASN A 546 16.28 -15.66 -32.78
N GLY A 547 15.25 -14.95 -32.27
CA GLY A 547 14.98 -13.56 -32.63
C GLY A 547 14.49 -13.35 -34.08
N GLY A 548 14.17 -14.40 -34.79
CA GLY A 548 13.75 -14.39 -36.22
C GLY A 548 14.87 -14.65 -37.21
N VAL A 549 16.01 -15.16 -36.75
CA VAL A 549 17.13 -15.59 -37.58
C VAL A 549 17.07 -17.12 -37.71
N PHE A 550 16.77 -17.61 -38.88
CA PHE A 550 16.57 -19.03 -39.17
C PHE A 550 17.67 -19.58 -40.06
N ASP A 551 18.15 -20.77 -39.73
CA ASP A 551 19.01 -21.54 -40.57
C ASP A 551 18.20 -22.51 -41.47
N LYS A 552 17.13 -23.09 -40.93
CA LYS A 552 16.18 -24.02 -41.62
C LYS A 552 14.83 -24.04 -40.90
N ASP A 553 13.79 -24.50 -41.57
CA ASP A 553 12.46 -24.83 -41.03
C ASP A 553 11.70 -23.61 -40.44
N GLU A 554 11.86 -22.43 -41.03
CA GLU A 554 11.25 -21.19 -40.59
C GLU A 554 9.73 -21.28 -40.34
N GLU A 555 8.99 -21.80 -41.29
CA GLU A 555 7.53 -21.92 -41.20
C GLU A 555 7.09 -22.82 -40.04
N GLN A 556 7.78 -23.95 -39.85
CA GLN A 556 7.48 -24.89 -38.79
C GLN A 556 7.74 -24.32 -37.42
N ILE A 557 8.88 -23.61 -37.23
CA ILE A 557 9.25 -22.95 -35.97
C ILE A 557 8.25 -21.85 -35.65
N LYS A 558 7.90 -21.00 -36.61
CA LYS A 558 6.89 -19.94 -36.42
C LYS A 558 5.52 -20.51 -36.07
N ALA A 559 5.09 -21.58 -36.80
CA ALA A 559 3.81 -22.21 -36.51
C ALA A 559 3.77 -22.85 -35.12
N GLN A 560 4.86 -23.44 -34.65
CA GLN A 560 4.98 -24.00 -33.32
C GLN A 560 4.91 -22.89 -32.25
N LEU A 561 5.69 -21.84 -32.42
CA LEU A 561 5.71 -20.69 -31.50
C LEU A 561 4.32 -20.02 -31.45
N SER A 562 3.67 -19.82 -32.62
CA SER A 562 2.31 -19.24 -32.66
C SER A 562 1.31 -20.06 -31.86
N LYS A 563 1.28 -21.40 -32.02
CA LYS A 563 0.37 -22.26 -31.27
C LYS A 563 0.58 -22.14 -29.75
N ILE A 564 1.83 -22.06 -29.31
CA ILE A 564 2.15 -21.93 -27.89
C ILE A 564 1.76 -20.53 -27.36
N VAL A 565 2.08 -19.48 -28.12
CA VAL A 565 1.71 -18.09 -27.77
C VAL A 565 0.18 -17.96 -27.70
N ASP A 566 -0.55 -18.51 -28.66
CA ASP A 566 -2.01 -18.51 -28.69
C ASP A 566 -2.62 -19.23 -27.46
N SER A 567 -1.99 -20.33 -27.05
CA SER A 567 -2.41 -21.07 -25.84
C SER A 567 -2.17 -20.29 -24.56
N LEU A 568 -0.99 -19.67 -24.41
CA LEU A 568 -0.63 -18.90 -23.24
C LEU A 568 -1.43 -17.59 -23.15
N SER A 569 -1.62 -16.88 -24.28
CA SER A 569 -2.33 -15.61 -24.31
C SER A 569 -3.80 -15.73 -23.89
N LYS A 570 -4.45 -16.87 -24.15
CA LYS A 570 -5.83 -17.16 -23.69
C LYS A 570 -6.00 -17.18 -22.17
N THR A 571 -4.89 -17.24 -21.41
CA THR A 571 -4.92 -17.19 -19.95
C THR A 571 -4.95 -15.75 -19.39
N PHE A 572 -4.91 -14.75 -20.26
CA PHE A 572 -4.95 -13.33 -19.94
C PHE A 572 -6.26 -12.68 -20.38
N PRO A 573 -6.70 -11.60 -19.72
CA PRO A 573 -7.93 -10.91 -20.08
C PRO A 573 -7.86 -10.30 -21.49
N ASP A 574 -6.72 -9.70 -21.84
CA ASP A 574 -6.43 -9.21 -23.20
C ASP A 574 -5.46 -10.17 -23.90
N ALA A 575 -6.03 -11.17 -24.54
CA ALA A 575 -5.24 -12.18 -25.26
C ALA A 575 -4.44 -11.59 -26.43
N ALA A 576 -4.95 -10.55 -27.10
CA ALA A 576 -4.25 -9.90 -28.21
C ALA A 576 -2.99 -9.17 -27.72
N ARG A 577 -3.12 -8.38 -26.65
CA ARG A 577 -1.99 -7.72 -26.01
C ARG A 577 -0.96 -8.73 -25.47
N ALA A 578 -1.41 -9.75 -24.75
CA ALA A 578 -0.54 -10.79 -24.22
C ALA A 578 0.20 -11.53 -25.34
N SER A 579 -0.47 -11.83 -26.46
CA SER A 579 0.16 -12.43 -27.65
C SER A 579 1.23 -11.50 -28.23
N ALA A 580 0.93 -10.21 -28.39
CA ALA A 580 1.89 -9.23 -28.89
C ALA A 580 3.13 -9.11 -27.98
N ASP A 581 2.93 -9.10 -26.66
CA ASP A 581 4.00 -9.05 -25.64
C ASP A 581 4.88 -10.31 -25.70
N LEU A 582 4.29 -11.51 -25.79
CA LEU A 582 5.02 -12.76 -25.90
C LEU A 582 5.83 -12.82 -27.21
N TRP A 583 5.26 -12.40 -28.35
CA TRP A 583 5.99 -12.28 -29.60
C TRP A 583 7.14 -11.27 -29.51
N LYS A 584 6.92 -10.11 -28.85
CA LYS A 584 7.96 -9.12 -28.63
C LYS A 584 9.09 -9.69 -27.77
N PHE A 585 8.77 -10.41 -26.71
CA PHE A 585 9.77 -11.07 -25.85
C PHE A 585 10.58 -12.13 -26.62
N ALA A 586 9.95 -12.91 -27.48
CA ALA A 586 10.63 -13.86 -28.35
C ALA A 586 11.57 -13.19 -29.37
N LYS A 587 11.17 -12.02 -29.93
CA LYS A 587 11.98 -11.22 -30.87
C LYS A 587 13.20 -10.60 -30.20
N VAL A 588 13.07 -10.14 -28.96
CA VAL A 588 14.20 -9.58 -28.19
C VAL A 588 15.29 -10.62 -27.94
N HIS A 589 14.93 -11.90 -27.87
CA HIS A 589 15.84 -13.06 -27.76
C HIS A 589 16.89 -12.93 -26.65
N ASP A 590 16.50 -12.39 -25.47
CA ASP A 590 17.41 -12.32 -24.33
C ASP A 590 17.52 -13.69 -23.62
N ARG A 591 18.53 -14.46 -24.02
CA ARG A 591 18.82 -15.79 -23.45
C ARG A 591 19.00 -15.75 -21.92
N ARG A 592 19.49 -14.66 -21.37
CA ARG A 592 19.62 -14.52 -19.92
C ARG A 592 18.28 -14.42 -19.24
N SER A 593 17.34 -13.69 -19.80
CA SER A 593 15.95 -13.64 -19.30
C SER A 593 15.28 -15.02 -19.35
N TYR A 594 15.54 -15.82 -20.40
CA TYR A 594 15.03 -17.19 -20.47
C TYR A 594 15.60 -18.07 -19.33
N GLN A 595 16.91 -17.98 -19.06
CA GLN A 595 17.54 -18.70 -17.94
C GLN A 595 16.97 -18.24 -16.60
N LEU A 596 16.74 -16.93 -16.40
CA LEU A 596 16.16 -16.41 -15.17
C LEU A 596 14.75 -16.97 -14.93
N ILE A 597 13.90 -17.04 -15.97
CA ILE A 597 12.57 -17.65 -15.86
C ILE A 597 12.71 -19.13 -15.48
N ARG A 598 13.62 -19.90 -16.11
CA ARG A 598 13.87 -21.29 -15.73
C ARG A 598 14.31 -21.44 -14.26
N PHE A 599 15.16 -20.53 -13.75
CA PHE A 599 15.55 -20.54 -12.33
C PHE A 599 14.36 -20.29 -11.40
N THR A 600 13.39 -19.47 -11.80
CA THR A 600 12.19 -19.25 -10.98
C THR A 600 11.29 -20.49 -10.91
N MET A 601 11.31 -21.33 -11.94
CA MET A 601 10.45 -22.51 -12.05
C MET A 601 11.08 -23.80 -11.49
N ALA A 602 12.43 -23.85 -11.40
CA ALA A 602 13.14 -25.07 -11.06
C ALA A 602 12.83 -25.53 -9.62
N ALA A 603 12.44 -26.78 -9.45
CA ALA A 603 12.15 -27.39 -8.14
C ALA A 603 13.37 -27.41 -7.22
N VAL A 604 14.57 -27.39 -7.79
CA VAL A 604 15.86 -27.37 -7.06
C VAL A 604 16.28 -25.98 -6.61
N SER A 605 15.63 -24.92 -7.09
CA SER A 605 15.94 -23.54 -6.68
C SER A 605 15.40 -23.26 -5.28
N ASP A 606 16.25 -22.66 -4.43
CA ASP A 606 15.80 -22.11 -3.14
C ASP A 606 15.05 -20.78 -3.33
N TYR A 607 14.33 -20.35 -2.32
CA TYR A 607 13.52 -19.12 -2.38
C TYR A 607 14.39 -17.88 -2.69
N ARG A 608 15.59 -17.78 -2.12
CA ARG A 608 16.51 -16.65 -2.36
C ARG A 608 16.92 -16.56 -3.83
N THR A 609 17.18 -17.70 -4.47
CA THR A 609 17.48 -17.79 -5.92
C THR A 609 16.29 -17.37 -6.75
N VAL A 610 15.08 -17.85 -6.43
CA VAL A 610 13.85 -17.49 -7.12
C VAL A 610 13.58 -15.98 -7.06
N VAL A 611 13.70 -15.36 -5.88
CA VAL A 611 13.50 -13.92 -5.70
C VAL A 611 14.55 -13.11 -6.48
N LYS A 612 15.83 -13.50 -6.40
CA LYS A 612 16.91 -12.83 -7.16
C LYS A 612 16.69 -12.93 -8.65
N ALA A 613 16.32 -14.10 -9.16
CA ALA A 613 16.04 -14.31 -10.58
C ALA A 613 14.84 -13.47 -11.04
N THR A 614 13.77 -13.41 -10.26
CA THR A 614 12.59 -12.59 -10.58
C THR A 614 12.94 -11.09 -10.63
N ARG A 615 13.65 -10.57 -9.62
CA ARG A 615 14.07 -9.16 -9.58
C ARG A 615 15.02 -8.81 -10.72
N GLU A 616 15.97 -9.68 -11.02
CA GLU A 616 16.90 -9.45 -12.14
C GLU A 616 16.17 -9.48 -13.49
N LEU A 617 15.20 -10.38 -13.69
CA LEU A 617 14.34 -10.38 -14.88
C LEU A 617 13.59 -9.04 -15.01
N GLN A 618 12.95 -8.57 -13.94
CA GLN A 618 12.23 -7.30 -13.92
C GLN A 618 13.16 -6.13 -14.27
N ARG A 619 14.32 -6.07 -13.62
CA ARG A 619 15.33 -5.04 -13.87
C ARG A 619 15.80 -5.03 -15.33
N ARG A 620 16.08 -6.19 -15.92
CA ARG A 620 16.52 -6.31 -17.31
C ARG A 620 15.48 -5.83 -18.30
N VAL A 621 14.23 -6.22 -18.09
CA VAL A 621 13.11 -5.76 -18.93
C VAL A 621 12.89 -4.26 -18.81
N GLN A 622 13.05 -3.68 -17.62
CA GLN A 622 12.96 -2.24 -17.40
C GLN A 622 14.11 -1.47 -18.08
N THR A 623 15.35 -1.93 -17.90
CA THR A 623 16.54 -1.29 -18.51
C THR A 623 16.54 -1.34 -20.03
N ALA A 624 15.90 -2.36 -20.63
CA ALA A 624 15.71 -2.47 -22.07
C ALA A 624 14.54 -1.60 -22.61
N ASN A 625 13.97 -0.70 -21.81
CA ASN A 625 12.78 0.12 -22.14
C ASN A 625 11.55 -0.71 -22.58
N ASN A 626 11.45 -1.94 -22.09
CA ASN A 626 10.36 -2.85 -22.38
C ASN A 626 9.42 -3.04 -21.16
N SER A 627 9.31 -2.05 -20.28
CA SER A 627 8.48 -2.12 -19.05
C SER A 627 7.05 -2.62 -19.27
N PRO A 628 6.34 -2.31 -20.38
CA PRO A 628 5.02 -2.85 -20.62
C PRO A 628 4.95 -4.39 -20.68
N LEU A 629 6.05 -5.07 -21.06
CA LEU A 629 6.10 -6.55 -21.07
C LEU A 629 5.93 -7.15 -19.68
N LEU A 630 6.24 -6.40 -18.62
CA LEU A 630 6.10 -6.89 -17.24
C LEU A 630 4.65 -7.13 -16.85
N GLU A 631 3.69 -6.48 -17.50
CA GLU A 631 2.27 -6.73 -17.27
C GLU A 631 1.86 -8.15 -17.67
N THR A 632 2.55 -8.74 -18.66
CA THR A 632 2.37 -10.13 -19.10
C THR A 632 3.35 -11.09 -18.41
N LEU A 633 4.63 -10.71 -18.29
CA LEU A 633 5.66 -11.60 -17.74
C LEU A 633 5.53 -11.83 -16.22
N ASN A 634 5.19 -10.80 -15.43
CA ASN A 634 5.04 -10.97 -13.97
C ASN A 634 3.95 -11.99 -13.62
N PRO A 635 2.70 -11.90 -14.13
CA PRO A 635 1.70 -12.93 -13.88
C PRO A 635 2.11 -14.33 -14.34
N LEU A 636 2.85 -14.47 -15.46
CA LEU A 636 3.38 -15.77 -15.87
C LEU A 636 4.36 -16.32 -14.85
N VAL A 637 5.31 -15.52 -14.39
CA VAL A 637 6.28 -15.92 -13.35
C VAL A 637 5.57 -16.26 -12.04
N TYR A 638 4.55 -15.51 -11.65
CA TYR A 638 3.77 -15.79 -10.44
C TYR A 638 3.03 -17.12 -10.53
N ARG A 639 2.53 -17.47 -11.71
CA ARG A 639 1.80 -18.72 -11.96
C ARG A 639 2.68 -19.96 -12.09
N CYS A 640 3.91 -19.82 -12.58
CA CYS A 640 4.81 -20.96 -12.81
C CYS A 640 5.95 -21.07 -11.79
N GLY A 641 6.30 -19.98 -11.09
CA GLY A 641 7.45 -19.90 -10.19
C GLY A 641 7.27 -20.66 -8.87
N SER A 642 8.37 -21.17 -8.30
CA SER A 642 8.42 -21.83 -6.98
C SER A 642 8.40 -20.81 -5.82
N LEU A 643 7.33 -19.99 -5.74
CA LEU A 643 7.24 -18.85 -4.81
C LEU A 643 6.63 -19.22 -3.45
N ILE A 644 5.77 -20.23 -3.41
CA ILE A 644 5.11 -20.75 -2.19
C ILE A 644 5.57 -22.16 -1.93
N PHE A 645 5.34 -23.08 -2.88
CA PHE A 645 5.88 -24.45 -2.82
C PHE A 645 7.35 -24.40 -3.21
N ASN A 646 8.22 -24.18 -2.22
CA ASN A 646 9.66 -24.07 -2.41
C ASN A 646 10.39 -25.05 -1.49
N ARG A 647 11.48 -25.67 -2.02
CA ARG A 647 12.26 -26.65 -1.25
C ARG A 647 12.84 -26.08 0.04
N SER A 648 13.28 -24.82 0.03
CA SER A 648 13.86 -24.17 1.22
C SER A 648 12.85 -23.88 2.34
N HIS A 649 11.55 -23.86 2.00
CA HIS A 649 10.48 -23.71 2.97
C HIS A 649 10.16 -25.01 3.75
N ILE A 650 10.48 -26.17 3.22
CA ILE A 650 10.07 -27.48 3.77
C ILE A 650 10.52 -27.70 5.21
N PRO A 651 11.80 -27.46 5.56
CA PRO A 651 12.25 -27.65 6.95
C PRO A 651 11.44 -26.80 7.95
N ALA A 652 11.16 -25.54 7.60
CA ALA A 652 10.38 -24.64 8.44
C ALA A 652 8.92 -25.09 8.56
N ILE A 653 8.28 -25.54 7.47
CA ILE A 653 6.93 -26.08 7.49
C ILE A 653 6.86 -27.35 8.36
N MET A 654 7.83 -28.26 8.24
CA MET A 654 7.92 -29.46 9.05
C MET A 654 8.12 -29.14 10.54
N SER A 655 8.96 -28.17 10.87
CA SER A 655 9.15 -27.73 12.26
C SER A 655 7.82 -27.19 12.84
N LEU A 656 7.15 -26.28 12.12
CA LEU A 656 5.90 -25.66 12.58
C LEU A 656 4.73 -26.64 12.63
N SER A 657 4.75 -27.72 11.84
CA SER A 657 3.73 -28.78 11.92
C SER A 657 3.80 -29.59 13.21
N ARG A 658 4.97 -29.59 13.90
CA ARG A 658 5.22 -30.33 15.13
C ARG A 658 5.06 -29.47 16.39
N THR A 659 5.39 -28.17 16.32
CA THR A 659 5.50 -27.30 17.51
C THR A 659 4.24 -26.50 17.83
N ASP A 660 3.26 -26.45 16.94
CA ASP A 660 2.04 -25.64 17.04
C ASP A 660 2.25 -24.20 17.51
N GLU A 661 3.37 -23.60 17.11
CA GLU A 661 3.62 -22.17 17.39
C GLU A 661 2.50 -21.31 16.79
N ASN A 662 1.84 -20.51 17.62
CA ASN A 662 0.74 -19.61 17.25
C ASN A 662 -0.43 -20.28 16.52
N GLY A 663 -0.69 -21.57 16.74
CA GLY A 663 -1.77 -22.31 16.08
C GLY A 663 -1.53 -22.55 14.58
N LEU A 664 -0.27 -22.61 14.14
CA LEU A 664 0.08 -22.80 12.73
C LEU A 664 0.22 -24.25 12.31
N ALA A 665 0.19 -25.22 13.24
CA ALA A 665 0.43 -26.64 12.97
C ALA A 665 -0.53 -27.22 11.93
N ASN A 666 -1.83 -26.96 12.06
CA ASN A 666 -2.83 -27.47 11.12
C ASN A 666 -2.62 -26.92 9.69
N ALA A 667 -2.29 -25.63 9.56
CA ALA A 667 -1.99 -25.03 8.27
C ALA A 667 -0.70 -25.61 7.66
N ALA A 668 0.31 -25.90 8.48
CA ALA A 668 1.56 -26.52 8.05
C ALA A 668 1.33 -27.97 7.57
N GLN A 669 0.54 -28.75 8.29
CA GLN A 669 0.18 -30.12 7.91
C GLN A 669 -0.61 -30.16 6.59
N GLU A 670 -1.57 -29.26 6.42
CA GLU A 670 -2.31 -29.15 5.17
C GLU A 670 -1.40 -28.74 4.00
N MET A 671 -0.47 -27.82 4.23
CA MET A 671 0.52 -27.42 3.25
C MET A 671 1.40 -28.60 2.82
N LEU A 672 1.92 -29.40 3.76
CA LEU A 672 2.72 -30.60 3.46
C LEU A 672 1.92 -31.63 2.66
N LYS A 673 0.65 -31.83 3.01
CA LYS A 673 -0.26 -32.71 2.27
C LYS A 673 -0.42 -32.24 0.81
N GLN A 674 -0.62 -30.95 0.61
CA GLN A 674 -0.80 -30.39 -0.74
C GLN A 674 0.50 -30.42 -1.54
N ILE A 675 1.65 -30.11 -0.95
CA ILE A 675 2.96 -30.21 -1.61
C ILE A 675 3.22 -31.65 -2.07
N SER A 676 3.00 -32.64 -1.19
CA SER A 676 3.22 -34.04 -1.51
C SER A 676 2.33 -34.56 -2.64
N SER A 677 1.12 -34.01 -2.79
CA SER A 677 0.19 -34.40 -3.84
C SER A 677 0.37 -33.65 -5.17
N GLN A 678 0.69 -32.35 -5.10
CA GLN A 678 0.75 -31.46 -6.26
C GLN A 678 2.16 -31.28 -6.81
N ASN A 679 3.16 -31.08 -5.93
CA ASN A 679 4.56 -30.79 -6.29
C ASN A 679 5.55 -31.67 -5.51
N PRO A 680 5.50 -33.00 -5.64
CA PRO A 680 6.32 -33.90 -4.83
C PRO A 680 7.84 -33.68 -5.06
N GLU A 681 8.26 -33.17 -6.21
CA GLU A 681 9.66 -32.88 -6.52
C GLU A 681 10.31 -31.90 -5.52
N VAL A 682 9.53 -31.01 -4.92
CA VAL A 682 9.99 -30.07 -3.92
C VAL A 682 10.43 -30.77 -2.63
N LEU A 683 9.85 -31.93 -2.31
CA LEU A 683 10.17 -32.76 -1.14
C LEU A 683 11.39 -33.65 -1.35
N GLU A 684 11.88 -33.84 -2.57
CA GLU A 684 12.95 -34.80 -2.89
C GLU A 684 14.18 -34.63 -2.01
N ALA A 685 14.59 -33.38 -1.73
CA ALA A 685 15.75 -33.10 -0.90
C ALA A 685 15.55 -33.52 0.58
N GLN A 686 14.32 -33.52 1.07
CA GLN A 686 13.97 -33.82 2.46
C GLN A 686 13.52 -35.26 2.67
N VAL A 687 13.20 -35.99 1.59
CA VAL A 687 12.69 -37.36 1.68
C VAL A 687 13.66 -38.27 2.41
N GLN A 688 14.96 -38.13 2.15
CA GLN A 688 15.97 -38.95 2.82
C GLN A 688 15.98 -38.68 4.35
N GLU A 689 15.82 -37.45 4.78
CA GLU A 689 15.74 -37.07 6.20
C GLU A 689 14.43 -37.57 6.81
N MET A 690 13.30 -37.37 6.12
CA MET A 690 12.00 -37.90 6.56
C MET A 690 12.01 -39.42 6.72
N CYS A 691 12.66 -40.14 5.81
CA CYS A 691 12.79 -41.60 5.91
C CYS A 691 13.69 -42.03 7.09
N LYS A 692 14.77 -41.30 7.35
CA LYS A 692 15.60 -41.53 8.55
C LYS A 692 14.82 -41.26 9.85
N ASP A 693 14.02 -40.20 9.88
CA ASP A 693 13.16 -39.90 11.03
C ASP A 693 12.14 -41.02 11.26
N LEU A 694 11.53 -41.56 10.18
CA LEU A 694 10.61 -42.70 10.26
C LEU A 694 11.31 -43.95 10.77
N GLU A 695 12.56 -44.21 10.37
CA GLU A 695 13.32 -45.32 10.92
C GLU A 695 13.64 -45.16 12.39
N ALA A 696 14.01 -43.95 12.83
CA ALA A 696 14.36 -43.66 14.22
C ALA A 696 13.15 -43.73 15.15
N GLN A 697 11.96 -43.26 14.68
CA GLN A 697 10.73 -43.21 15.46
C GLN A 697 9.88 -44.49 15.33
N ALA A 698 10.37 -45.51 14.57
CA ALA A 698 9.58 -46.72 14.34
C ALA A 698 9.19 -47.44 15.63
N PRO A 699 7.88 -47.72 15.86
CA PRO A 699 7.41 -48.34 17.09
C PRO A 699 7.98 -49.75 17.22
N LYS A 700 8.25 -50.13 18.48
CA LYS A 700 8.71 -51.47 18.85
C LYS A 700 7.57 -52.24 19.53
N ALA A 701 7.65 -53.56 19.52
CA ALA A 701 6.64 -54.43 20.12
C ALA A 701 6.40 -54.14 21.61
N SER A 702 7.40 -53.62 22.31
CA SER A 702 7.42 -53.34 23.74
C SER A 702 7.10 -51.88 24.12
N SER A 703 7.02 -50.97 23.15
CA SER A 703 6.79 -49.57 23.44
C SER A 703 5.32 -49.21 23.46
N ALA A 704 4.82 -48.72 24.59
CA ALA A 704 3.58 -47.95 24.65
C ALA A 704 3.88 -46.54 24.06
N GLY A 705 4.14 -46.46 22.77
CA GLY A 705 4.72 -45.28 22.21
C GLY A 705 3.78 -44.48 21.32
N ASP A 706 3.82 -43.25 21.55
CA ASP A 706 3.24 -42.14 20.77
C ASP A 706 3.68 -42.18 19.33
N THR A 707 2.76 -41.89 18.42
CA THR A 707 2.97 -41.89 16.97
C THR A 707 2.94 -40.48 16.40
N SER A 708 3.88 -39.64 16.83
CA SER A 708 4.12 -38.33 16.24
C SER A 708 4.56 -38.40 14.75
N ALA A 709 4.71 -39.60 14.20
CA ALA A 709 5.14 -39.85 12.83
C ALA A 709 4.00 -39.91 11.81
N GLU A 710 2.73 -39.78 12.19
CA GLU A 710 1.59 -39.91 11.27
C GLU A 710 1.66 -38.92 10.13
N ASP A 711 2.02 -37.66 10.39
CA ASP A 711 2.11 -36.62 9.39
C ASP A 711 3.24 -36.85 8.39
N ILE A 712 4.39 -37.35 8.89
CA ILE A 712 5.52 -37.72 8.04
C ILE A 712 5.14 -38.90 7.16
N LEU A 713 4.47 -39.93 7.71
CA LEU A 713 3.97 -41.07 6.93
C LEU A 713 2.96 -40.65 5.87
N LYS A 714 2.07 -39.75 6.19
CA LYS A 714 1.09 -39.19 5.25
C LYS A 714 1.75 -38.44 4.10
N ALA A 715 2.73 -37.56 4.40
CA ALA A 715 3.51 -36.83 3.38
C ALA A 715 4.32 -37.81 2.50
N CYS A 716 5.03 -38.78 3.12
CA CYS A 716 5.78 -39.81 2.40
C CYS A 716 4.85 -40.71 1.55
N SER A 717 3.65 -41.02 2.01
CA SER A 717 2.68 -41.83 1.24
C SER A 717 2.20 -41.05 -0.01
N GLY A 718 1.96 -39.74 0.08
CA GLY A 718 1.67 -38.89 -1.07
C GLY A 718 2.81 -38.87 -2.08
N PHE A 719 4.05 -38.73 -1.61
CA PHE A 719 5.26 -38.76 -2.42
C PHE A 719 5.49 -40.14 -3.10
N ALA A 720 5.31 -41.23 -2.35
CA ALA A 720 5.50 -42.58 -2.83
C ALA A 720 4.58 -42.92 -4.02
N LYS A 721 3.37 -42.39 -4.07
CA LYS A 721 2.42 -42.58 -5.17
C LYS A 721 2.89 -41.93 -6.49
N LYS A 722 3.67 -40.86 -6.39
CA LYS A 722 4.13 -40.08 -7.56
C LYS A 722 5.56 -40.42 -7.97
N LEU A 723 6.48 -40.54 -7.02
CA LEU A 723 7.90 -40.75 -7.22
C LEU A 723 8.47 -41.90 -6.38
N PRO A 724 7.96 -43.15 -6.53
CA PRO A 724 8.37 -44.29 -5.71
C PRO A 724 9.85 -44.62 -5.85
N ALA A 725 10.43 -44.36 -7.04
CA ALA A 725 11.85 -44.67 -7.35
C ALA A 725 12.84 -43.82 -6.52
N LYS A 726 12.41 -42.68 -5.93
CA LYS A 726 13.22 -41.75 -5.12
C LYS A 726 13.25 -42.11 -3.64
N LEU A 727 12.44 -43.03 -3.19
CA LEU A 727 12.42 -43.52 -1.82
C LEU A 727 13.49 -44.58 -1.57
N PRO A 728 14.02 -44.67 -0.32
CA PRO A 728 14.98 -45.71 0.03
C PRO A 728 14.38 -47.08 -0.17
N LYS A 729 15.17 -48.02 -0.76
CA LYS A 729 14.83 -49.44 -0.93
C LYS A 729 15.58 -50.32 0.08
N GLU A 730 16.02 -49.74 1.18
CA GLU A 730 16.81 -50.43 2.20
C GLU A 730 15.92 -51.30 3.10
N ARG A 731 16.47 -52.45 3.52
CA ARG A 731 15.77 -53.38 4.42
C ARG A 731 15.35 -52.72 5.74
N LYS A 732 16.15 -51.80 6.25
CA LYS A 732 15.84 -51.07 7.50
C LYS A 732 14.58 -50.24 7.35
N PHE A 733 14.42 -49.49 6.25
CA PHE A 733 13.25 -48.69 5.97
C PHE A 733 11.99 -49.55 5.84
N PHE A 734 12.05 -50.67 5.10
CA PHE A 734 10.92 -51.59 4.98
C PHE A 734 10.54 -52.24 6.32
N GLN A 735 11.52 -52.52 7.18
CA GLN A 735 11.26 -53.02 8.54
C GLN A 735 10.59 -51.98 9.41
N ALA A 736 10.99 -50.70 9.32
CA ALA A 736 10.34 -49.61 9.99
C ALA A 736 8.88 -49.47 9.55
N LEU A 737 8.59 -49.48 8.26
CA LEU A 737 7.22 -49.43 7.72
C LEU A 737 6.37 -50.58 8.23
N THR A 738 6.95 -51.82 8.25
CA THR A 738 6.28 -52.99 8.81
C THR A 738 5.98 -52.82 10.30
N ASN A 739 6.89 -52.20 11.05
CA ASN A 739 6.67 -51.92 12.46
C ASN A 739 5.54 -50.92 12.69
N TYR A 740 5.41 -49.86 11.86
CA TYR A 740 4.26 -48.97 11.91
C TYR A 740 2.95 -49.67 11.62
N ALA A 741 2.92 -50.56 10.66
CA ALA A 741 1.74 -51.35 10.32
C ALA A 741 1.30 -52.26 11.46
N LEU A 742 2.24 -52.78 12.30
CA LEU A 742 1.99 -53.75 13.34
C LEU A 742 1.81 -53.13 14.71
N TYR A 743 2.55 -52.04 15.02
CA TYR A 743 2.73 -51.54 16.38
C TYR A 743 2.36 -50.07 16.58
N SER A 744 1.96 -49.33 15.54
CA SER A 744 1.47 -47.99 15.70
C SER A 744 0.21 -47.90 16.56
N SER A 745 0.03 -46.81 17.27
CA SER A 745 -1.23 -46.52 17.96
C SER A 745 -2.27 -45.92 17.02
N SER A 746 -1.87 -45.36 15.89
CA SER A 746 -2.76 -44.76 14.88
C SER A 746 -3.06 -45.71 13.72
N PRO A 747 -4.34 -46.04 13.48
CA PRO A 747 -4.76 -46.76 12.28
C PRO A 747 -4.41 -46.04 10.98
N HIS A 748 -4.40 -44.72 10.99
CA HIS A 748 -4.02 -43.92 9.81
C HIS A 748 -2.51 -44.03 9.50
N ALA A 749 -1.67 -44.03 10.51
CA ALA A 749 -0.23 -44.24 10.35
C ALA A 749 0.04 -45.62 9.72
N ALA A 750 -0.64 -46.64 10.16
CA ALA A 750 -0.54 -48.00 9.59
C ALA A 750 -0.94 -48.06 8.12
N LYS A 751 -2.03 -47.43 7.73
CA LYS A 751 -2.47 -47.32 6.30
C LYS A 751 -1.41 -46.63 5.45
N HIS A 752 -0.88 -45.50 5.89
CA HIS A 752 0.15 -44.78 5.16
C HIS A 752 1.44 -45.59 5.03
N ALA A 753 1.87 -46.27 6.08
CA ALA A 753 3.06 -47.11 6.06
C ALA A 753 2.92 -48.29 5.03
N VAL A 754 1.77 -48.95 5.00
CA VAL A 754 1.48 -50.00 4.03
C VAL A 754 1.44 -49.44 2.60
N SER A 755 0.84 -48.27 2.40
CA SER A 755 0.79 -47.58 1.10
C SER A 755 2.19 -47.27 0.57
N ILE A 756 3.12 -46.79 1.45
CA ILE A 756 4.53 -46.54 1.07
C ILE A 756 5.21 -47.87 0.71
N LEU A 757 5.07 -48.86 1.56
CA LEU A 757 5.67 -50.20 1.38
C LEU A 757 5.27 -50.79 0.05
N MET A 758 3.97 -50.79 -0.28
CA MET A 758 3.46 -51.34 -1.52
C MET A 758 3.83 -50.52 -2.78
N ALA A 759 4.04 -49.21 -2.62
CA ALA A 759 4.49 -48.36 -3.73
C ALA A 759 5.98 -48.56 -4.06
N THR A 760 6.83 -48.82 -3.03
CA THR A 760 8.30 -48.87 -3.15
C THR A 760 8.90 -50.24 -3.29
N ALA A 761 8.23 -51.29 -2.79
CA ALA A 761 8.75 -52.64 -2.81
C ALA A 761 8.77 -53.27 -4.21
N ASP A 762 9.90 -53.85 -4.63
CA ASP A 762 10.04 -54.54 -5.91
C ASP A 762 9.32 -55.90 -5.87
N LYS A 763 9.27 -56.55 -4.70
CA LYS A 763 8.58 -57.85 -4.47
C LYS A 763 7.33 -57.68 -3.61
N LYS A 764 6.35 -56.97 -4.14
CA LYS A 764 5.12 -56.55 -3.42
C LYS A 764 4.40 -57.75 -2.78
N GLU A 765 4.21 -58.84 -3.50
CA GLU A 765 3.52 -60.05 -3.01
C GLU A 765 4.21 -60.66 -1.79
N MET A 766 5.52 -60.69 -1.77
CA MET A 766 6.31 -61.24 -0.67
C MET A 766 6.08 -60.38 0.62
N TYR A 767 6.18 -59.07 0.47
CA TYR A 767 5.94 -58.18 1.62
C TYR A 767 4.49 -58.17 2.08
N ALA A 768 3.51 -58.29 1.17
CA ALA A 768 2.12 -58.41 1.49
C ALA A 768 1.81 -59.69 2.26
N LYS A 769 2.32 -60.86 1.80
CA LYS A 769 2.20 -62.17 2.48
C LYS A 769 2.86 -62.13 3.87
N ASP A 770 4.05 -61.57 3.98
CA ASP A 770 4.76 -61.41 5.27
C ASP A 770 3.98 -60.53 6.26
N LEU A 771 3.42 -59.44 5.75
CA LEU A 771 2.62 -58.52 6.61
C LEU A 771 1.33 -59.16 7.05
N VAL A 772 0.61 -59.87 6.17
CA VAL A 772 -0.61 -60.65 6.53
C VAL A 772 -0.25 -61.70 7.58
N GLN A 773 0.78 -62.46 7.39
CA GLN A 773 1.18 -63.49 8.36
C GLN A 773 1.53 -62.91 9.72
N LYS A 774 2.25 -61.79 9.77
CA LYS A 774 2.62 -61.10 11.00
C LYS A 774 1.43 -60.45 11.68
N CYS A 775 0.48 -59.88 10.93
CA CYS A 775 -0.78 -59.33 11.49
C CYS A 775 -1.64 -60.45 12.09
N VAL A 776 -1.82 -61.57 11.41
CA VAL A 776 -2.63 -62.70 11.87
C VAL A 776 -2.01 -63.38 13.09
N LYS A 777 -0.70 -63.62 13.11
CA LYS A 777 0.00 -64.17 14.27
C LYS A 777 -0.16 -63.34 15.55
N LYS A 778 -0.31 -62.03 15.42
CA LYS A 778 -0.46 -61.09 16.51
C LYS A 778 -1.91 -60.58 16.72
N TRP A 779 -2.83 -61.21 16.02
CA TRP A 779 -4.25 -60.87 16.07
C TRP A 779 -4.86 -61.33 17.38
N THR A 780 -5.01 -60.43 18.32
CA THR A 780 -5.72 -60.67 19.56
C THR A 780 -6.86 -59.67 19.64
N TYR A 781 -8.09 -60.16 19.63
CA TYR A 781 -9.28 -59.33 19.78
C TYR A 781 -9.23 -58.57 21.11
N GLY A 782 -9.47 -57.28 21.10
CA GLY A 782 -9.39 -56.41 22.28
C GLY A 782 -7.97 -55.93 22.63
N SER A 783 -6.94 -56.25 21.81
CA SER A 783 -5.63 -55.59 21.98
C SER A 783 -5.69 -54.15 21.54
N ASP A 784 -4.93 -53.28 22.20
CA ASP A 784 -4.84 -51.85 21.91
C ASP A 784 -4.45 -51.52 20.45
N ARG A 785 -3.98 -52.51 19.69
CA ARG A 785 -3.48 -52.38 18.31
C ARG A 785 -4.26 -53.20 17.29
N PHE A 786 -5.44 -53.72 17.68
CA PHE A 786 -6.31 -54.45 16.79
C PHE A 786 -6.75 -53.62 15.55
N LEU A 787 -7.23 -52.38 15.83
CA LEU A 787 -7.67 -51.46 14.79
C LEU A 787 -6.53 -51.07 13.83
N THR A 788 -5.33 -50.92 14.34
CA THR A 788 -4.13 -50.59 13.54
C THR A 788 -3.84 -51.70 12.53
N ARG A 789 -3.84 -52.97 12.97
CA ARG A 789 -3.59 -54.10 12.09
C ARG A 789 -4.73 -54.34 11.11
N LEU A 790 -5.97 -54.13 11.55
CA LEU A 790 -7.13 -54.19 10.64
C LEU A 790 -7.03 -53.13 9.56
N ALA A 791 -6.64 -51.90 9.91
CA ALA A 791 -6.43 -50.81 8.97
C ALA A 791 -5.28 -51.11 7.98
N ALA A 792 -4.18 -51.70 8.45
CA ALA A 792 -3.10 -52.15 7.58
C ALA A 792 -3.54 -53.21 6.55
N LEU A 793 -4.30 -54.20 7.00
CA LEU A 793 -4.82 -55.25 6.12
C LEU A 793 -5.87 -54.72 5.12
N SER A 794 -6.78 -53.82 5.58
CA SER A 794 -7.72 -53.16 4.67
C SER A 794 -7.05 -52.35 3.57
N GLN A 795 -5.92 -51.75 3.85
CA GLN A 795 -5.13 -51.00 2.86
C GLN A 795 -4.51 -51.96 1.84
N LEU A 796 -4.09 -53.17 2.20
CA LEU A 796 -3.60 -54.19 1.26
C LEU A 796 -4.67 -54.60 0.28
N ASN A 797 -5.89 -54.82 0.73
CA ASN A 797 -7.02 -55.20 -0.14
C ASN A 797 -7.37 -54.09 -1.17
N LEU A 798 -7.23 -52.84 -0.78
CA LEU A 798 -7.46 -51.68 -1.68
C LEU A 798 -6.35 -51.56 -2.74
N LEU A 799 -5.15 -52.08 -2.51
CA LEU A 799 -4.01 -52.02 -3.41
C LEU A 799 -3.83 -53.27 -4.23
N ALA A 800 -4.55 -54.36 -3.91
CA ALA A 800 -4.57 -55.53 -4.76
C ALA A 800 -5.20 -55.23 -6.12
N PRO A 801 -4.61 -55.66 -7.28
CA PRO A 801 -5.30 -55.56 -8.53
C PRO A 801 -6.64 -56.31 -8.41
N ARG A 802 -7.75 -55.66 -8.76
CA ARG A 802 -9.01 -56.36 -8.98
C ARG A 802 -8.73 -57.33 -10.15
N GLU A 803 -8.77 -58.61 -9.89
CA GLU A 803 -8.85 -59.62 -10.98
C GLU A 803 -10.05 -59.18 -11.83
N ALA A 804 -9.81 -58.87 -13.06
CA ALA A 804 -10.88 -58.65 -14.01
C ALA A 804 -11.72 -59.94 -13.98
N ASP A 805 -13.00 -59.85 -13.65
CA ASP A 805 -13.96 -60.89 -13.86
C ASP A 805 -13.99 -61.22 -15.37
N GLU A 806 -13.12 -62.10 -15.77
CA GLU A 806 -13.31 -62.91 -16.98
C GLU A 806 -14.38 -63.93 -16.56
N GLU A 807 -15.65 -63.56 -16.76
CA GLU A 807 -16.75 -64.51 -17.01
C GLU A 807 -18.05 -63.72 -17.01
N SER A 808 -18.44 -63.33 -18.21
CA SER A 808 -19.82 -63.46 -18.65
C SER A 808 -19.91 -63.19 -20.14
N ASP A 809 -20.29 -64.19 -20.85
CA ASP A 809 -20.81 -64.22 -22.22
C ASP A 809 -21.86 -63.13 -22.49
#